data_a0d9ebaceae0d3b1f26678a1d801955b
#
_entry.id   a0d9ebaceae0d3b1f26678a1d801955b
#
_cell.length_a   1.000
_cell.length_b   1.000
_cell.length_c   1.000
_cell.angle_alpha   90.00
_cell.angle_beta   90.00
_cell.angle_gamma   90.00
#
_symmetry.space_group_name_H-M   'P 1'
#
loop_
_entity.id
_entity.type
_entity.pdbx_description
1 polymer ?
#
loop_
_entity_poly.entity_id
_entity_poly.type
_entity_poly.pdbx_seq_one_letter_code
_entity_poly.pdbx_strand_id
1 'polypeptide(L)'
;MVIVESPGKIKKIEEYLGQDYTVKASIGHIRDLQDNKLSIDVENGFRPEYVVPADKKKIVYDLKKSADKAQTVWLASDADREGEAISWHLMETLGLDPAKTRRIVFHEITKTAIQEAVNNPRQIDMNLVDAQQARRVLDRLVGFELSPVLWKKIQPKLSAGRVQSVALRLVVDKEKEILDFIPTPYYMIEGLFITQKTSSPLKAVLEKRFASEDEARAFLTDCIGASFVVSGIERKESVRVPAAPFTTSTLQQDAARKLHFSVSTTMRVAQSLYERGLITYMRTDSTNLSSLALGTAKKFITENYGAEYSRTRQYKTSGKGAQEAHEAIRPTFIDNTAISGTAMEQKLYNLIWKRTVASQMADASVMNTTVKIDCDKRPERFSAQAVTILFDGFLKIYMESSDDAAIQENETVLPEISVGEKLSANAVNALCKYTQPPFRYSEASLVKKLEELEIGRPSTYSPTITTLTSRRGYLVKGDKEGKKFQVTNLSLKGSNISSSVKTETVGAEKGKLLPMDIGIIVSDYLKANFPGIMDYDFTANVEKDLDKIANGELAWNNVISSFYYPFHKKVEESITDGQYNRVSREIGVAPDGELIVAKFGRFGAYVQKGDPEKKQFATLAKGQLIESLTLEEALKLFDLPRNLGQIDGADVIVTKGKFGPYLRFGDKNIALPRGVDPMKISLDECRGIISQAQEKTAVNPLIAEFKDGEIQVLNGRFGPYIKSGGNNYKIPRGVDAVSLTQEKCQEIIDSAGNEKKRPARFRKANK
;
A
#
# COMPACT_ATOMS: atom_id res chain seq x y z
N MET A 1 22.22 -31.44 10.97
CA MET A 1 21.09 -30.55 11.32
C MET A 1 21.04 -29.37 10.39
N VAL A 2 19.85 -29.01 9.86
CA VAL A 2 19.68 -27.81 8.99
C VAL A 2 18.85 -26.79 9.76
N ILE A 3 19.29 -25.54 9.79
CA ILE A 3 18.54 -24.43 10.41
C ILE A 3 18.05 -23.49 9.30
N VAL A 4 16.72 -23.39 9.15
CA VAL A 4 16.04 -22.48 8.22
C VAL A 4 15.48 -21.27 8.97
N GLU A 5 15.13 -20.22 8.25
CA GLU A 5 14.56 -19.01 8.83
C GLU A 5 13.09 -19.19 9.25
N SER A 6 12.29 -19.88 8.42
CA SER A 6 10.85 -20.01 8.59
C SER A 6 10.40 -21.47 8.75
N PRO A 7 9.42 -21.75 9.65
CA PRO A 7 8.83 -23.07 9.78
C PRO A 7 8.18 -23.61 8.50
N GLY A 8 7.72 -22.72 7.60
CA GLY A 8 7.09 -23.11 6.34
C GLY A 8 8.00 -23.91 5.40
N LYS A 9 9.34 -23.77 5.55
CA LYS A 9 10.34 -24.47 4.74
C LYS A 9 10.65 -25.90 5.24
N ILE A 10 10.38 -26.20 6.51
CA ILE A 10 10.86 -27.43 7.17
C ILE A 10 10.46 -28.67 6.37
N LYS A 11 9.14 -28.84 6.17
CA LYS A 11 8.59 -30.07 5.57
C LYS A 11 9.20 -30.37 4.18
N LYS A 12 9.33 -29.35 3.34
CA LYS A 12 9.86 -29.53 1.97
C LYS A 12 11.35 -29.84 1.96
N ILE A 13 12.10 -29.19 2.82
CA ILE A 13 13.55 -29.43 2.89
C ILE A 13 13.85 -30.81 3.49
N GLU A 14 13.12 -31.25 4.51
CA GLU A 14 13.22 -32.63 5.06
C GLU A 14 12.86 -33.67 4.00
N GLU A 15 11.78 -33.45 3.22
CA GLU A 15 11.39 -34.33 2.11
C GLU A 15 12.50 -34.48 1.07
N TYR A 16 13.24 -33.41 0.78
CA TYR A 16 14.30 -33.43 -0.26
C TYR A 16 15.64 -33.96 0.23
N LEU A 17 15.97 -33.76 1.51
CA LEU A 17 17.24 -34.20 2.09
C LEU A 17 17.20 -35.61 2.70
N GLY A 18 16.01 -36.10 3.07
CA GLY A 18 15.84 -37.44 3.63
C GLY A 18 16.12 -37.51 5.14
N GLN A 19 16.16 -38.76 5.67
CA GLN A 19 16.15 -39.04 7.12
C GLN A 19 17.44 -38.68 7.85
N ASP A 20 18.54 -38.51 7.14
CA ASP A 20 19.85 -38.15 7.74
C ASP A 20 19.90 -36.68 8.19
N TYR A 21 18.91 -35.88 7.83
CA TYR A 21 18.82 -34.48 8.12
C TYR A 21 17.64 -34.15 9.03
N THR A 22 17.91 -33.42 10.09
CA THR A 22 16.88 -32.81 10.94
C THR A 22 16.78 -31.32 10.63
N VAL A 23 15.61 -30.84 10.22
CA VAL A 23 15.41 -29.43 9.87
C VAL A 23 14.69 -28.73 11.01
N LYS A 24 15.18 -27.55 11.41
CA LYS A 24 14.59 -26.68 12.44
C LYS A 24 14.55 -25.23 11.96
N ALA A 25 13.65 -24.44 12.54
CA ALA A 25 13.51 -23.03 12.19
C ALA A 25 13.95 -22.10 13.34
N SER A 26 14.63 -21.01 13.00
CA SER A 26 14.95 -19.92 13.94
C SER A 26 13.76 -18.99 14.18
N ILE A 27 12.74 -19.04 13.30
CA ILE A 27 11.58 -18.14 13.29
C ILE A 27 12.05 -16.67 13.22
N GLY A 28 12.82 -16.35 12.18
CA GLY A 28 13.46 -15.06 11.95
C GLY A 28 14.69 -14.83 12.83
N HIS A 29 15.02 -13.57 13.11
CA HIS A 29 16.15 -13.19 13.95
C HIS A 29 16.02 -13.73 15.38
N ILE A 30 17.11 -14.28 15.93
CA ILE A 30 17.18 -14.81 17.30
C ILE A 30 17.79 -13.84 18.30
N ARG A 31 18.50 -12.81 17.82
CA ARG A 31 18.99 -11.69 18.64
C ARG A 31 18.80 -10.38 17.89
N ASP A 32 18.63 -9.29 18.62
CA ASP A 32 18.47 -7.93 18.10
C ASP A 32 19.01 -6.90 19.11
N LEU A 33 19.08 -5.64 18.68
CA LEU A 33 19.34 -4.50 19.56
C LEU A 33 18.20 -4.34 20.56
N GLN A 34 18.50 -3.95 21.80
CA GLN A 34 17.48 -3.80 22.84
C GLN A 34 16.49 -2.67 22.50
N ASP A 35 15.18 -2.91 22.64
CA ASP A 35 14.12 -1.99 22.18
C ASP A 35 14.19 -0.58 22.77
N ASN A 36 14.52 -0.46 24.06
CA ASN A 36 14.42 0.81 24.80
C ASN A 36 15.80 1.48 25.02
N LYS A 37 16.85 1.00 24.36
CA LYS A 37 18.19 1.56 24.45
C LYS A 37 18.76 1.75 23.05
N LEU A 38 19.72 2.65 22.94
CA LEU A 38 20.47 2.82 21.69
C LEU A 38 21.16 1.51 21.31
N SER A 39 21.79 0.84 22.28
CA SER A 39 22.52 -0.42 22.13
C SER A 39 23.60 -0.38 21.05
N ILE A 40 24.24 0.77 20.90
CA ILE A 40 25.35 1.01 19.98
C ILE A 40 26.41 1.76 20.75
N ASP A 41 27.62 1.21 20.81
CA ASP A 41 28.79 1.85 21.39
C ASP A 41 29.43 2.79 20.37
N VAL A 42 29.03 4.07 20.43
CA VAL A 42 29.46 5.10 19.48
C VAL A 42 30.97 5.39 19.61
N GLU A 43 31.51 5.32 20.81
CA GLU A 43 32.93 5.65 21.11
C GLU A 43 33.88 4.55 20.61
N ASN A 44 33.43 3.29 20.60
CA ASN A 44 34.22 2.15 20.16
C ASN A 44 33.78 1.62 18.78
N GLY A 45 33.76 2.49 17.77
CA GLY A 45 33.55 2.14 16.39
C GLY A 45 32.13 1.70 16.05
N PHE A 46 31.13 2.22 16.75
CA PHE A 46 29.69 1.95 16.54
C PHE A 46 29.29 0.49 16.78
N ARG A 47 29.98 -0.21 17.64
CA ARG A 47 29.75 -1.62 17.93
C ARG A 47 28.34 -1.86 18.46
N PRO A 48 27.52 -2.70 17.80
CA PRO A 48 26.17 -3.00 18.26
C PRO A 48 26.17 -4.01 19.41
N GLU A 49 25.34 -3.77 20.42
CA GLU A 49 25.12 -4.66 21.56
C GLU A 49 23.86 -5.49 21.33
N TYR A 50 24.04 -6.70 20.84
CA TYR A 50 22.92 -7.61 20.56
C TYR A 50 22.51 -8.41 21.80
N VAL A 51 21.19 -8.57 21.97
CA VAL A 51 20.59 -9.39 23.04
C VAL A 51 19.62 -10.41 22.46
N VAL A 52 19.45 -11.54 23.13
CA VAL A 52 18.40 -12.52 22.79
C VAL A 52 17.09 -12.07 23.45
N PRO A 53 16.06 -11.70 22.66
CA PRO A 53 14.75 -11.32 23.18
C PRO A 53 14.13 -12.42 24.05
N ALA A 54 13.30 -12.05 25.01
CA ALA A 54 12.72 -13.00 25.97
C ALA A 54 11.87 -14.11 25.30
N ASP A 55 11.15 -13.77 24.26
CA ASP A 55 10.33 -14.69 23.45
C ASP A 55 11.17 -15.66 22.60
N LYS A 56 12.44 -15.35 22.33
CA LYS A 56 13.38 -16.18 21.55
C LYS A 56 14.20 -17.15 22.40
N LYS A 57 14.30 -16.95 23.71
CA LYS A 57 15.13 -17.78 24.60
C LYS A 57 14.86 -19.27 24.49
N LYS A 58 13.58 -19.67 24.38
CA LYS A 58 13.21 -21.07 24.22
C LYS A 58 13.67 -21.64 22.88
N ILE A 59 13.53 -20.87 21.79
CA ILE A 59 13.96 -21.29 20.45
C ILE A 59 15.47 -21.49 20.42
N VAL A 60 16.23 -20.53 20.98
CA VAL A 60 17.69 -20.61 21.09
C VAL A 60 18.11 -21.84 21.88
N TYR A 61 17.48 -22.10 23.03
CA TYR A 61 17.75 -23.30 23.84
C TYR A 61 17.51 -24.60 23.05
N ASP A 62 16.37 -24.70 22.39
CA ASP A 62 15.98 -25.90 21.61
C ASP A 62 16.90 -26.12 20.39
N LEU A 63 17.32 -25.03 19.73
CA LEU A 63 18.30 -25.08 18.64
C LEU A 63 19.66 -25.52 19.12
N LYS A 64 20.15 -24.92 20.23
CA LYS A 64 21.46 -25.28 20.80
C LYS A 64 21.54 -26.77 21.20
N LYS A 65 20.52 -27.25 21.94
CA LYS A 65 20.43 -28.66 22.34
C LYS A 65 20.44 -29.63 21.14
N SER A 66 19.95 -29.20 19.99
CA SER A 66 19.95 -30.02 18.78
C SER A 66 21.26 -29.88 18.00
N ALA A 67 21.86 -28.69 17.98
CA ALA A 67 23.14 -28.43 17.34
C ALA A 67 24.27 -29.20 18.04
N ASP A 68 24.26 -29.29 19.37
CA ASP A 68 25.24 -30.02 20.17
C ASP A 68 25.27 -31.53 19.85
N LYS A 69 24.15 -32.08 19.32
CA LYS A 69 24.03 -33.49 18.91
C LYS A 69 24.35 -33.73 17.45
N ALA A 70 24.45 -32.68 16.64
CA ALA A 70 24.63 -32.77 15.19
C ALA A 70 26.10 -32.90 14.84
N GLN A 71 26.42 -33.75 13.88
CA GLN A 71 27.78 -33.85 13.31
C GLN A 71 28.13 -32.57 12.52
N THR A 72 27.16 -32.02 11.80
CA THR A 72 27.33 -30.83 10.99
C THR A 72 26.05 -29.97 11.14
N VAL A 73 26.24 -28.65 11.25
CA VAL A 73 25.15 -27.69 11.26
C VAL A 73 25.14 -26.92 9.93
N TRP A 74 24.03 -26.97 9.24
CA TRP A 74 23.80 -26.29 7.98
C TRP A 74 22.92 -25.06 8.23
N LEU A 75 23.44 -23.86 7.92
CA LEU A 75 22.70 -22.61 8.01
C LEU A 75 22.06 -22.31 6.66
N ALA A 76 20.74 -22.42 6.60
CA ALA A 76 19.93 -22.38 5.38
C ALA A 76 18.87 -21.24 5.41
N SER A 77 19.27 -20.07 5.93
CA SER A 77 18.47 -18.84 5.86
C SER A 77 18.43 -18.30 4.42
N ASP A 78 17.55 -17.34 4.15
CA ASP A 78 17.32 -16.78 2.82
C ASP A 78 18.59 -16.23 2.15
N ALA A 79 18.55 -16.05 0.85
CA ALA A 79 19.70 -15.67 0.02
C ALA A 79 19.94 -14.15 -0.01
N ASP A 80 19.45 -13.39 0.97
CA ASP A 80 19.66 -11.96 1.07
C ASP A 80 20.56 -11.58 2.29
N ARG A 81 20.86 -10.29 2.45
CA ARG A 81 21.66 -9.77 3.57
C ARG A 81 21.06 -10.08 4.92
N GLU A 82 19.72 -10.08 5.03
CA GLU A 82 19.01 -10.43 6.28
C GLU A 82 19.24 -11.90 6.64
N GLY A 83 19.14 -12.81 5.65
CA GLY A 83 19.41 -14.22 5.86
C GLY A 83 20.88 -14.49 6.23
N GLU A 84 21.84 -13.74 5.65
CA GLU A 84 23.24 -13.86 6.01
C GLU A 84 23.49 -13.43 7.47
N ALA A 85 22.89 -12.30 7.89
CA ALA A 85 22.95 -11.83 9.26
C ALA A 85 22.28 -12.81 10.23
N ILE A 86 21.15 -13.43 9.86
CA ILE A 86 20.51 -14.48 10.68
C ILE A 86 21.46 -15.66 10.86
N SER A 87 22.12 -16.12 9.80
CA SER A 87 23.11 -17.20 9.87
C SER A 87 24.28 -16.86 10.79
N TRP A 88 24.81 -15.65 10.70
CA TRP A 88 25.85 -15.16 11.58
C TRP A 88 25.38 -15.08 13.04
N HIS A 89 24.20 -14.53 13.30
CA HIS A 89 23.63 -14.49 14.63
C HIS A 89 23.41 -15.88 15.22
N LEU A 90 23.01 -16.86 14.40
CA LEU A 90 22.89 -18.26 14.84
C LEU A 90 24.24 -18.83 15.21
N MET A 91 25.27 -18.64 14.37
CA MET A 91 26.61 -19.12 14.63
C MET A 91 27.17 -18.59 15.97
N GLU A 92 27.08 -17.29 16.19
CA GLU A 92 27.55 -16.62 17.39
C GLU A 92 26.74 -17.02 18.65
N THR A 93 25.40 -16.99 18.56
CA THR A 93 24.52 -17.20 19.72
C THR A 93 24.52 -18.65 20.20
N LEU A 94 24.59 -19.60 19.26
CA LEU A 94 24.63 -21.03 19.60
C LEU A 94 26.05 -21.51 19.90
N GLY A 95 27.10 -20.70 19.66
CA GLY A 95 28.50 -21.06 19.83
C GLY A 95 28.89 -22.22 18.90
N LEU A 96 28.53 -22.13 17.64
CA LEU A 96 28.78 -23.21 16.67
C LEU A 96 30.25 -23.25 16.27
N ASP A 97 30.80 -24.44 16.16
CA ASP A 97 32.14 -24.67 15.64
C ASP A 97 32.23 -24.37 14.14
N PRO A 98 33.03 -23.38 13.69
CA PRO A 98 33.16 -23.06 12.28
C PRO A 98 33.59 -24.23 11.41
N ALA A 99 34.36 -25.18 11.94
CA ALA A 99 34.79 -26.38 11.22
C ALA A 99 33.63 -27.33 10.90
N LYS A 100 32.57 -27.32 11.72
CA LYS A 100 31.36 -28.15 11.57
C LYS A 100 30.16 -27.38 11.06
N THR A 101 30.30 -26.08 10.80
CA THR A 101 29.20 -25.23 10.32
C THR A 101 29.37 -24.95 8.82
N ARG A 102 28.28 -25.02 8.10
CA ARG A 102 28.23 -24.79 6.65
C ARG A 102 27.08 -23.86 6.32
N ARG A 103 27.30 -22.87 5.45
CA ARG A 103 26.27 -22.00 4.91
C ARG A 103 25.83 -22.57 3.55
N ILE A 104 24.52 -22.76 3.36
CA ILE A 104 23.94 -23.14 2.08
C ILE A 104 22.94 -22.07 1.63
N VAL A 105 22.97 -21.74 0.36
CA VAL A 105 22.13 -20.71 -0.27
C VAL A 105 21.41 -21.31 -1.45
N PHE A 106 20.12 -21.03 -1.55
CA PHE A 106 19.27 -21.44 -2.67
C PHE A 106 18.22 -20.35 -2.95
N HIS A 107 17.92 -20.16 -4.24
CA HIS A 107 16.97 -19.16 -4.70
C HIS A 107 15.57 -19.74 -4.96
N GLU A 108 15.44 -21.06 -4.90
CA GLU A 108 14.18 -21.79 -5.02
C GLU A 108 14.20 -23.06 -4.15
N ILE A 109 13.04 -23.50 -3.68
CA ILE A 109 12.92 -24.70 -2.84
C ILE A 109 12.49 -25.86 -3.73
N THR A 110 13.44 -26.37 -4.53
CA THR A 110 13.31 -27.56 -5.35
C THR A 110 14.32 -28.62 -4.91
N LYS A 111 14.06 -29.91 -5.22
CA LYS A 111 14.98 -31.01 -4.86
C LYS A 111 16.37 -30.76 -5.41
N THR A 112 16.47 -30.38 -6.69
CA THR A 112 17.74 -30.13 -7.36
C THR A 112 18.50 -28.98 -6.70
N ALA A 113 17.84 -27.82 -6.49
CA ALA A 113 18.49 -26.65 -5.88
C ALA A 113 18.98 -26.91 -4.45
N ILE A 114 18.19 -27.64 -3.65
CA ILE A 114 18.57 -27.98 -2.27
C ILE A 114 19.75 -28.97 -2.25
N GLN A 115 19.73 -30.00 -3.09
CA GLN A 115 20.85 -30.96 -3.19
C GLN A 115 22.12 -30.30 -3.70
N GLU A 116 22.02 -29.42 -4.70
CA GLU A 116 23.15 -28.65 -5.20
C GLU A 116 23.74 -27.73 -4.14
N ALA A 117 22.90 -27.03 -3.37
CA ALA A 117 23.34 -26.18 -2.27
C ALA A 117 24.09 -26.96 -1.18
N VAL A 118 23.63 -28.17 -0.84
CA VAL A 118 24.30 -29.03 0.14
C VAL A 118 25.65 -29.56 -0.41
N ASN A 119 25.72 -29.83 -1.70
CA ASN A 119 26.96 -30.29 -2.34
C ASN A 119 28.02 -29.17 -2.53
N ASN A 120 27.55 -27.90 -2.55
CA ASN A 120 28.40 -26.73 -2.73
C ASN A 120 28.25 -25.72 -1.57
N PRO A 121 28.57 -26.11 -0.34
CA PRO A 121 28.46 -25.21 0.81
C PRO A 121 29.55 -24.14 0.80
N ARG A 122 29.25 -23.00 1.42
CA ARG A 122 30.23 -21.94 1.64
C ARG A 122 30.36 -21.56 3.13
N GLN A 123 31.22 -20.64 3.42
CA GLN A 123 31.25 -19.95 4.72
C GLN A 123 30.26 -18.77 4.71
N ILE A 124 29.98 -18.23 5.89
CA ILE A 124 29.20 -16.98 6.04
C ILE A 124 30.00 -15.85 5.36
N ASP A 125 29.32 -15.08 4.55
CA ASP A 125 29.88 -13.89 3.91
C ASP A 125 29.80 -12.69 4.88
N MET A 126 30.94 -12.35 5.47
CA MET A 126 31.01 -11.27 6.44
C MET A 126 30.77 -9.89 5.84
N ASN A 127 31.00 -9.68 4.53
CA ASN A 127 30.71 -8.42 3.89
C ASN A 127 29.18 -8.18 3.81
N LEU A 128 28.40 -9.24 3.53
CA LEU A 128 26.95 -9.17 3.58
C LEU A 128 26.43 -8.94 5.02
N VAL A 129 27.06 -9.57 6.01
CA VAL A 129 26.75 -9.34 7.42
C VAL A 129 27.02 -7.88 7.80
N ASP A 130 28.18 -7.35 7.42
CA ASP A 130 28.59 -5.99 7.70
C ASP A 130 27.65 -4.96 7.03
N ALA A 131 27.20 -5.23 5.80
CA ALA A 131 26.24 -4.39 5.11
C ALA A 131 24.87 -4.36 5.82
N GLN A 132 24.39 -5.52 6.32
CA GLN A 132 23.16 -5.59 7.11
C GLN A 132 23.34 -4.89 8.47
N GLN A 133 24.48 -5.11 9.15
CA GLN A 133 24.81 -4.47 10.41
C GLN A 133 24.90 -2.96 10.27
N ALA A 134 25.60 -2.47 9.23
CA ALA A 134 25.67 -1.04 8.91
C ALA A 134 24.27 -0.42 8.78
N ARG A 135 23.39 -1.07 8.02
CA ARG A 135 22.00 -0.64 7.86
C ARG A 135 21.28 -0.60 9.20
N ARG A 136 21.38 -1.69 9.99
CA ARG A 136 20.71 -1.79 11.30
C ARG A 136 21.18 -0.72 12.27
N VAL A 137 22.48 -0.47 12.32
CA VAL A 137 23.12 0.57 13.15
C VAL A 137 22.67 1.96 12.70
N LEU A 138 22.72 2.26 11.40
CA LEU A 138 22.33 3.55 10.85
C LEU A 138 20.86 3.87 11.13
N ASP A 139 19.96 2.93 10.84
CA ASP A 139 18.53 3.12 11.05
C ASP A 139 18.20 3.25 12.55
N ARG A 140 18.96 2.58 13.43
CA ARG A 140 18.85 2.74 14.89
C ARG A 140 19.29 4.13 15.34
N LEU A 141 20.45 4.62 14.89
CA LEU A 141 20.98 5.93 15.24
C LEU A 141 19.99 7.03 14.80
N VAL A 142 19.58 7.02 13.55
CA VAL A 142 18.60 7.99 13.02
C VAL A 142 17.30 7.95 13.80
N GLY A 143 16.74 6.78 14.04
CA GLY A 143 15.46 6.63 14.72
C GLY A 143 15.49 7.06 16.18
N PHE A 144 16.56 6.74 16.90
CA PHE A 144 16.72 7.07 18.33
C PHE A 144 17.03 8.55 18.57
N GLU A 145 17.65 9.23 17.61
CA GLU A 145 17.97 10.65 17.75
C GLU A 145 16.87 11.56 17.23
N LEU A 146 16.29 11.28 16.06
CA LEU A 146 15.24 12.12 15.51
C LEU A 146 13.88 11.99 16.21
N SER A 147 13.53 10.80 16.69
CA SER A 147 12.22 10.61 17.31
C SER A 147 12.05 11.44 18.59
N PRO A 148 13.04 11.52 19.51
CA PRO A 148 12.99 12.42 20.67
C PRO A 148 12.89 13.91 20.30
N VAL A 149 13.55 14.34 19.21
CA VAL A 149 13.39 15.72 18.69
C VAL A 149 11.94 15.98 18.33
N LEU A 150 11.31 15.09 17.56
CA LEU A 150 9.89 15.21 17.21
C LEU A 150 8.99 15.21 18.46
N TRP A 151 9.33 14.42 19.49
CA TRP A 151 8.56 14.39 20.74
C TRP A 151 8.63 15.71 21.49
N LYS A 152 9.78 16.34 21.49
CA LYS A 152 10.00 17.63 22.15
C LYS A 152 9.39 18.79 21.35
N LYS A 153 9.50 18.76 20.03
CA LYS A 153 9.14 19.89 19.15
C LYS A 153 7.70 19.84 18.63
N ILE A 154 7.10 18.67 18.53
CA ILE A 154 5.76 18.49 17.93
C ILE A 154 4.83 17.77 18.93
N GLN A 155 4.99 16.44 19.11
CA GLN A 155 4.23 15.68 20.09
C GLN A 155 4.86 14.31 20.41
N PRO A 156 4.57 13.71 21.60
CA PRO A 156 5.10 12.41 21.98
C PRO A 156 4.67 11.28 21.05
N LYS A 157 5.52 10.24 20.95
CA LYS A 157 5.28 8.98 20.23
C LYS A 157 5.31 9.08 18.69
N LEU A 158 5.80 10.16 18.14
CA LEU A 158 6.15 10.24 16.72
C LEU A 158 7.42 9.44 16.45
N SER A 159 7.57 8.97 15.22
CA SER A 159 8.77 8.26 14.78
C SER A 159 9.36 8.89 13.53
N ALA A 160 10.67 8.92 13.44
CA ALA A 160 11.38 9.27 12.22
C ALA A 160 12.35 8.14 11.85
N GLY A 161 12.63 8.01 10.58
CA GLY A 161 13.58 7.05 10.06
C GLY A 161 14.00 7.46 8.65
N ARG A 162 15.19 7.09 8.24
CA ARG A 162 15.83 7.51 6.99
C ARG A 162 14.91 7.31 5.77
N VAL A 163 14.49 6.09 5.48
CA VAL A 163 13.61 5.77 4.34
C VAL A 163 12.18 6.24 4.59
N GLN A 164 11.68 6.06 5.83
CA GLN A 164 10.32 6.45 6.21
C GLN A 164 10.05 7.94 6.00
N SER A 165 10.96 8.81 6.45
CA SER A 165 10.77 10.27 6.39
C SER A 165 10.81 10.79 4.96
N VAL A 166 11.69 10.23 4.13
CA VAL A 166 11.78 10.59 2.71
C VAL A 166 10.57 10.07 1.91
N ALA A 167 10.10 8.87 2.20
CA ALA A 167 8.87 8.36 1.59
C ALA A 167 7.63 9.21 1.99
N LEU A 168 7.56 9.69 3.24
CA LEU A 168 6.54 10.64 3.68
C LEU A 168 6.63 11.95 2.90
N ARG A 169 7.85 12.50 2.73
CA ARG A 169 8.09 13.74 1.97
C ARG A 169 7.55 13.64 0.55
N LEU A 170 7.77 12.52 -0.17
CA LEU A 170 7.23 12.31 -1.51
C LEU A 170 5.71 12.50 -1.57
N VAL A 171 5.00 11.94 -0.59
CA VAL A 171 3.53 12.04 -0.54
C VAL A 171 3.08 13.45 -0.16
N VAL A 172 3.77 14.09 0.79
CA VAL A 172 3.47 15.47 1.22
C VAL A 172 3.75 16.48 0.11
N ASP A 173 4.92 16.40 -0.53
CA ASP A 173 5.28 17.32 -1.64
C ASP A 173 4.26 17.16 -2.80
N LYS A 174 3.82 15.92 -3.09
CA LYS A 174 2.77 15.66 -4.09
C LYS A 174 1.41 16.25 -3.69
N GLU A 175 1.02 16.15 -2.42
CA GLU A 175 -0.23 16.76 -1.95
C GLU A 175 -0.18 18.30 -2.08
N LYS A 176 0.96 18.94 -1.76
CA LYS A 176 1.14 20.39 -1.93
C LYS A 176 1.02 20.79 -3.40
N GLU A 177 1.68 20.07 -4.30
CA GLU A 177 1.56 20.28 -5.76
C GLU A 177 0.09 20.22 -6.23
N ILE A 178 -0.69 19.30 -5.68
CA ILE A 178 -2.12 19.15 -6.00
C ILE A 178 -2.96 20.28 -5.40
N LEU A 179 -2.64 20.74 -4.18
CA LEU A 179 -3.36 21.84 -3.54
C LEU A 179 -3.12 23.19 -4.24
N ASP A 180 -1.91 23.39 -4.75
CA ASP A 180 -1.52 24.60 -5.50
C ASP A 180 -2.03 24.59 -6.94
N PHE A 181 -2.51 23.43 -7.42
CA PHE A 181 -3.00 23.29 -8.79
C PHE A 181 -4.31 24.02 -9.01
N ILE A 182 -4.35 24.88 -10.03
CA ILE A 182 -5.54 25.62 -10.45
C ILE A 182 -6.12 25.00 -11.70
N PRO A 183 -7.29 24.31 -11.60
CA PRO A 183 -7.95 23.74 -12.77
C PRO A 183 -8.41 24.84 -13.74
N THR A 184 -8.05 24.71 -15.01
CA THR A 184 -8.47 25.63 -16.07
C THR A 184 -9.45 24.93 -17.01
N PRO A 185 -10.58 25.58 -17.39
CA PRO A 185 -11.51 25.02 -18.34
C PRO A 185 -10.94 25.07 -19.76
N TYR A 186 -11.34 24.11 -20.58
CA TYR A 186 -11.11 24.09 -22.03
C TYR A 186 -12.22 23.31 -22.72
N TYR A 187 -12.42 23.61 -24.01
CA TYR A 187 -13.40 22.90 -24.84
C TYR A 187 -12.70 21.94 -25.80
N MET A 188 -13.10 20.67 -25.72
CA MET A 188 -12.71 19.61 -26.65
C MET A 188 -13.88 19.39 -27.63
N ILE A 189 -13.58 19.44 -28.91
CA ILE A 189 -14.61 19.19 -29.96
C ILE A 189 -14.59 17.74 -30.37
N GLU A 190 -15.74 17.11 -30.33
CA GLU A 190 -15.97 15.73 -30.73
C GLU A 190 -16.96 15.66 -31.87
N GLY A 191 -16.55 15.13 -33.01
CA GLY A 191 -17.42 14.87 -34.17
C GLY A 191 -17.95 13.44 -34.13
N LEU A 192 -19.24 13.29 -34.27
CA LEU A 192 -19.94 12.02 -34.49
C LEU A 192 -20.37 11.96 -35.96
N PHE A 193 -19.60 11.26 -36.75
CA PHE A 193 -19.81 11.15 -38.20
C PHE A 193 -20.43 9.81 -38.57
N ILE A 194 -21.08 9.76 -39.74
CA ILE A 194 -21.57 8.54 -40.37
C ILE A 194 -20.88 8.41 -41.73
N THR A 195 -20.30 7.25 -41.97
CA THR A 195 -19.68 6.91 -43.26
C THR A 195 -20.77 6.70 -44.33
N GLN A 196 -20.52 7.14 -45.55
CA GLN A 196 -21.53 6.99 -46.63
C GLN A 196 -21.62 5.56 -47.15
N LYS A 197 -20.48 4.84 -47.21
CA LYS A 197 -20.43 3.48 -47.75
C LYS A 197 -21.09 2.44 -46.85
N THR A 198 -20.82 2.49 -45.58
CA THR A 198 -21.24 1.45 -44.63
C THR A 198 -22.30 1.92 -43.63
N SER A 199 -22.69 3.20 -43.68
CA SER A 199 -23.58 3.82 -42.69
C SER A 199 -23.14 3.59 -41.24
N SER A 200 -21.84 3.44 -41.02
CA SER A 200 -21.24 3.12 -39.71
C SER A 200 -20.85 4.39 -38.96
N PRO A 201 -21.01 4.42 -37.63
CA PRO A 201 -20.60 5.57 -36.82
C PRO A 201 -19.07 5.68 -36.72
N LEU A 202 -18.58 6.89 -36.87
CA LEU A 202 -17.18 7.26 -36.69
C LEU A 202 -17.09 8.42 -35.71
N LYS A 203 -16.42 8.18 -34.56
CA LYS A 203 -16.13 9.21 -33.60
C LYS A 203 -14.72 9.76 -33.84
N ALA A 204 -14.61 11.09 -33.96
CA ALA A 204 -13.34 11.75 -34.13
C ALA A 204 -13.26 12.99 -33.22
N VAL A 205 -12.04 13.33 -32.81
CA VAL A 205 -11.76 14.47 -31.94
C VAL A 205 -10.96 15.51 -32.71
N LEU A 206 -11.33 16.79 -32.56
CA LEU A 206 -10.58 17.89 -33.16
C LEU A 206 -9.18 18.01 -32.50
N GLU A 207 -8.17 18.17 -33.32
CA GLU A 207 -6.77 18.29 -32.82
C GLU A 207 -6.56 19.55 -31.97
N LYS A 208 -7.36 20.60 -32.21
CA LYS A 208 -7.33 21.86 -31.45
C LYS A 208 -8.32 21.85 -30.29
N ARG A 209 -7.91 22.40 -29.15
CA ARG A 209 -8.77 22.75 -28.03
C ARG A 209 -9.03 24.24 -28.00
N PHE A 210 -10.21 24.64 -27.54
CA PHE A 210 -10.57 26.05 -27.39
C PHE A 210 -10.57 26.47 -25.92
N ALA A 211 -10.21 27.71 -25.63
CA ALA A 211 -10.09 28.19 -24.26
C ALA A 211 -11.43 28.69 -23.69
N SER A 212 -12.39 29.07 -24.54
CA SER A 212 -13.66 29.66 -24.12
C SER A 212 -14.87 29.00 -24.80
N GLU A 213 -16.08 29.21 -24.25
CA GLU A 213 -17.34 28.81 -24.84
C GLU A 213 -17.57 29.55 -26.16
N ASP A 214 -17.22 30.84 -26.23
CA ASP A 214 -17.42 31.67 -27.40
C ASP A 214 -16.61 31.18 -28.59
N GLU A 215 -15.35 30.81 -28.39
CA GLU A 215 -14.51 30.22 -29.43
C GLU A 215 -15.07 28.88 -29.93
N ALA A 216 -15.50 28.02 -28.97
CA ALA A 216 -16.09 26.74 -29.31
C ALA A 216 -17.41 26.89 -30.03
N ARG A 217 -18.25 27.86 -29.64
CA ARG A 217 -19.54 28.20 -30.31
C ARG A 217 -19.31 28.76 -31.70
N ALA A 218 -18.34 29.64 -31.89
CA ALA A 218 -17.96 30.17 -33.21
C ALA A 218 -17.55 29.01 -34.16
N PHE A 219 -16.71 28.08 -33.65
CA PHE A 219 -16.32 26.91 -34.42
C PHE A 219 -17.54 26.05 -34.83
N LEU A 220 -18.46 25.77 -33.91
CA LEU A 220 -19.68 25.02 -34.23
C LEU A 220 -20.57 25.76 -35.22
N THR A 221 -20.63 27.08 -35.15
CA THR A 221 -21.41 27.90 -36.10
C THR A 221 -20.83 27.78 -37.51
N ASP A 222 -19.53 27.82 -37.68
CA ASP A 222 -18.86 27.62 -38.96
C ASP A 222 -19.06 26.21 -39.52
N CYS A 223 -19.25 25.22 -38.63
CA CYS A 223 -19.57 23.84 -39.04
C CYS A 223 -20.99 23.66 -39.55
N ILE A 224 -21.89 24.66 -39.43
CA ILE A 224 -23.26 24.58 -39.98
C ILE A 224 -23.18 24.49 -41.50
N GLY A 225 -23.73 23.40 -42.07
CA GLY A 225 -23.69 23.12 -43.49
C GLY A 225 -22.28 22.92 -44.08
N ALA A 226 -21.30 22.64 -43.24
CA ALA A 226 -19.98 22.27 -43.70
C ALA A 226 -19.93 20.84 -44.25
N SER A 227 -19.03 20.62 -45.20
CA SER A 227 -18.70 19.31 -45.74
C SER A 227 -17.50 18.72 -45.01
N PHE A 228 -17.64 17.47 -44.55
CA PHE A 228 -16.56 16.73 -43.91
C PHE A 228 -16.06 15.65 -44.84
N VAL A 229 -14.74 15.63 -45.07
CA VAL A 229 -14.12 14.68 -46.01
C VAL A 229 -12.91 14.02 -45.33
N VAL A 230 -12.76 12.73 -45.55
CA VAL A 230 -11.56 12.00 -45.14
C VAL A 230 -10.39 12.47 -45.97
N SER A 231 -9.52 13.31 -45.40
CA SER A 231 -8.36 13.89 -46.09
C SER A 231 -7.14 12.97 -46.10
N GLY A 232 -7.06 12.04 -45.15
CA GLY A 232 -5.95 11.11 -45.08
C GLY A 232 -6.21 9.94 -44.15
N ILE A 233 -5.55 8.80 -44.45
CA ILE A 233 -5.52 7.62 -43.60
C ILE A 233 -4.07 7.21 -43.48
N GLU A 234 -3.53 7.42 -42.29
CA GLU A 234 -2.16 7.00 -41.93
C GLU A 234 -2.24 5.65 -41.25
N ARG A 235 -1.48 4.66 -41.74
CA ARG A 235 -1.34 3.33 -41.15
C ARG A 235 0.12 3.12 -40.77
N LYS A 236 0.38 2.92 -39.47
CA LYS A 236 1.73 2.71 -38.95
C LYS A 236 1.76 1.43 -38.15
N GLU A 237 2.50 0.47 -38.64
CA GLU A 237 2.80 -0.73 -37.84
C GLU A 237 3.73 -0.38 -36.70
N SER A 238 3.47 -0.92 -35.52
CA SER A 238 4.32 -0.82 -34.34
C SER A 238 4.36 -2.14 -33.59
N VAL A 239 5.45 -2.32 -32.86
CA VAL A 239 5.73 -3.55 -32.11
C VAL A 239 5.56 -3.24 -30.63
N ARG A 240 4.81 -4.07 -29.92
CA ARG A 240 4.75 -4.07 -28.46
C ARG A 240 5.62 -5.20 -27.92
N VAL A 241 6.55 -4.86 -27.05
CA VAL A 241 7.50 -5.81 -26.45
C VAL A 241 6.98 -6.21 -25.07
N PRO A 242 7.03 -7.50 -24.69
CA PRO A 242 6.61 -7.92 -23.38
C PRO A 242 7.54 -7.37 -22.29
N ALA A 243 6.98 -7.02 -21.16
CA ALA A 243 7.75 -6.60 -20.01
C ALA A 243 8.54 -7.75 -19.40
N ALA A 244 9.65 -7.40 -18.72
CA ALA A 244 10.52 -8.34 -18.03
C ALA A 244 9.78 -9.17 -16.96
N PRO A 245 10.31 -10.34 -16.58
CA PRO A 245 9.84 -11.08 -15.42
C PRO A 245 9.80 -10.19 -14.16
N PHE A 246 9.02 -10.56 -13.17
CA PHE A 246 8.83 -9.73 -12.01
C PHE A 246 10.07 -9.57 -11.13
N THR A 247 10.33 -8.32 -10.74
CA THR A 247 11.04 -7.95 -9.52
C THR A 247 10.06 -7.84 -8.36
N THR A 248 10.55 -7.66 -7.12
CA THR A 248 9.69 -7.36 -5.96
C THR A 248 8.80 -6.15 -6.22
N SER A 249 9.36 -5.07 -6.74
CA SER A 249 8.66 -3.81 -7.00
C SER A 249 7.57 -3.99 -8.05
N THR A 250 7.90 -4.56 -9.20
CA THR A 250 6.94 -4.75 -10.30
C THR A 250 5.84 -5.74 -9.94
N LEU A 251 6.14 -6.78 -9.13
CA LEU A 251 5.12 -7.68 -8.59
C LEU A 251 4.14 -6.94 -7.67
N GLN A 252 4.65 -6.11 -6.76
CA GLN A 252 3.81 -5.31 -5.87
C GLN A 252 2.91 -4.35 -6.64
N GLN A 253 3.43 -3.72 -7.69
CA GLN A 253 2.68 -2.80 -8.57
C GLN A 253 1.53 -3.52 -9.28
N ASP A 254 1.82 -4.63 -9.97
CA ASP A 254 0.81 -5.34 -10.75
C ASP A 254 -0.20 -6.09 -9.89
N ALA A 255 0.23 -6.64 -8.74
CA ALA A 255 -0.70 -7.24 -7.78
C ALA A 255 -1.66 -6.20 -7.19
N ALA A 256 -1.20 -4.97 -6.93
CA ALA A 256 -2.07 -3.89 -6.47
C ALA A 256 -3.09 -3.47 -7.54
N ARG A 257 -2.67 -3.36 -8.81
CA ARG A 257 -3.54 -2.95 -9.94
C ARG A 257 -4.54 -4.03 -10.31
N LYS A 258 -4.07 -5.27 -10.54
CA LYS A 258 -4.88 -6.36 -11.10
C LYS A 258 -5.62 -7.18 -10.06
N LEU A 259 -5.05 -7.34 -8.87
CA LEU A 259 -5.60 -8.18 -7.80
C LEU A 259 -6.14 -7.37 -6.64
N HIS A 260 -5.92 -6.04 -6.62
CA HIS A 260 -6.25 -5.14 -5.52
C HIS A 260 -5.62 -5.54 -4.18
N PHE A 261 -4.45 -6.18 -4.23
CA PHE A 261 -3.68 -6.54 -3.04
C PHE A 261 -2.90 -5.32 -2.54
N SER A 262 -2.84 -5.16 -1.21
CA SER A 262 -1.87 -4.24 -0.62
C SER A 262 -0.44 -4.76 -0.81
N VAL A 263 0.55 -3.88 -0.77
CA VAL A 263 1.96 -4.25 -0.86
C VAL A 263 2.33 -5.31 0.19
N SER A 264 1.85 -5.15 1.43
CA SER A 264 2.08 -6.11 2.51
C SER A 264 1.38 -7.46 2.28
N THR A 265 0.17 -7.46 1.71
CA THR A 265 -0.54 -8.70 1.35
C THR A 265 0.20 -9.45 0.24
N THR A 266 0.67 -8.73 -0.78
CA THR A 266 1.45 -9.31 -1.88
C THR A 266 2.69 -10.02 -1.35
N MET A 267 3.48 -9.36 -0.47
CA MET A 267 4.70 -9.96 0.07
C MET A 267 4.41 -11.16 0.97
N ARG A 268 3.37 -11.11 1.80
CA ARG A 268 2.97 -12.23 2.64
C ARG A 268 2.54 -13.46 1.83
N VAL A 269 1.79 -13.25 0.75
CA VAL A 269 1.35 -14.33 -0.14
C VAL A 269 2.52 -14.87 -0.96
N ALA A 270 3.41 -14.00 -1.46
CA ALA A 270 4.61 -14.41 -2.18
C ALA A 270 5.55 -15.23 -1.27
N GLN A 271 5.72 -14.84 0.00
CA GLN A 271 6.48 -15.62 0.99
C GLN A 271 5.90 -17.03 1.14
N SER A 272 4.58 -17.16 1.26
CA SER A 272 3.91 -18.47 1.34
C SER A 272 4.16 -19.33 0.10
N LEU A 273 4.07 -18.73 -1.10
CA LEU A 273 4.35 -19.44 -2.36
C LEU A 273 5.81 -19.91 -2.44
N TYR A 274 6.76 -19.07 -2.04
CA TYR A 274 8.18 -19.42 -1.99
C TYR A 274 8.46 -20.56 -1.01
N GLU A 275 7.95 -20.48 0.22
CA GLU A 275 8.14 -21.50 1.26
C GLU A 275 7.58 -22.87 0.85
N ARG A 276 6.55 -22.87 0.00
CA ARG A 276 5.97 -24.07 -0.61
C ARG A 276 6.73 -24.57 -1.84
N GLY A 277 7.79 -23.86 -2.25
CA GLY A 277 8.59 -24.20 -3.43
C GLY A 277 7.86 -23.99 -4.75
N LEU A 278 6.90 -23.06 -4.82
CA LEU A 278 6.08 -22.80 -6.01
C LEU A 278 6.63 -21.66 -6.88
N ILE A 279 7.38 -20.74 -6.27
CA ILE A 279 8.06 -19.64 -6.95
C ILE A 279 9.49 -19.50 -6.45
N THR A 280 10.32 -18.79 -7.21
CA THR A 280 11.66 -18.35 -6.79
C THR A 280 11.57 -17.32 -5.68
N TYR A 281 12.70 -16.98 -5.06
CA TYR A 281 12.78 -16.01 -3.98
C TYR A 281 12.19 -14.66 -4.36
N MET A 282 11.28 -14.15 -3.54
CA MET A 282 10.44 -13.00 -3.87
C MET A 282 11.06 -11.63 -3.55
N ARG A 283 12.19 -11.57 -2.85
CA ARG A 283 12.91 -10.31 -2.59
C ARG A 283 14.09 -10.18 -3.54
N THR A 284 13.81 -9.69 -4.73
CA THR A 284 14.80 -9.52 -5.80
C THR A 284 14.52 -8.27 -6.62
N ASP A 285 15.55 -7.62 -7.07
CA ASP A 285 15.54 -6.55 -8.08
C ASP A 285 16.01 -7.06 -9.45
N SER A 286 16.39 -8.34 -9.54
CA SER A 286 16.82 -8.99 -10.77
C SER A 286 15.66 -9.34 -11.68
N THR A 287 15.88 -9.17 -12.98
CA THR A 287 15.00 -9.63 -14.07
C THR A 287 15.57 -10.84 -14.81
N ASN A 288 16.70 -11.38 -14.35
CA ASN A 288 17.39 -12.49 -14.99
C ASN A 288 16.62 -13.79 -14.80
N LEU A 289 16.72 -14.67 -15.80
CA LEU A 289 16.23 -16.05 -15.75
C LEU A 289 17.40 -17.00 -15.99
N SER A 290 17.44 -18.11 -15.26
CA SER A 290 18.43 -19.17 -15.48
C SER A 290 18.27 -19.82 -16.86
N SER A 291 19.31 -20.42 -17.36
CA SER A 291 19.29 -21.14 -18.65
C SER A 291 18.25 -22.27 -18.66
N LEU A 292 18.04 -22.92 -17.49
CA LEU A 292 17.01 -23.94 -17.31
C LEU A 292 15.61 -23.35 -17.46
N ALA A 293 15.36 -22.20 -16.81
CA ALA A 293 14.06 -21.51 -16.88
C ALA A 293 13.77 -21.03 -18.31
N LEU A 294 14.78 -20.49 -19.01
CA LEU A 294 14.65 -20.09 -20.41
C LEU A 294 14.34 -21.27 -21.33
N GLY A 295 15.04 -22.39 -21.13
CA GLY A 295 14.85 -23.62 -21.95
C GLY A 295 13.45 -24.22 -21.72
N THR A 296 13.01 -24.34 -20.47
CA THR A 296 11.68 -24.87 -20.13
C THR A 296 10.56 -23.96 -20.61
N ALA A 297 10.72 -22.62 -20.50
CA ALA A 297 9.76 -21.66 -21.02
C ALA A 297 9.62 -21.76 -22.54
N LYS A 298 10.77 -21.84 -23.27
CA LYS A 298 10.77 -22.02 -24.73
C LYS A 298 10.00 -23.28 -25.13
N LYS A 299 10.30 -24.41 -24.48
CA LYS A 299 9.63 -25.68 -24.75
C LYS A 299 8.12 -25.55 -24.50
N PHE A 300 7.73 -25.05 -23.34
CA PHE A 300 6.32 -24.87 -22.97
C PHE A 300 5.55 -23.99 -23.97
N ILE A 301 6.13 -22.86 -24.36
CA ILE A 301 5.49 -21.93 -25.31
C ILE A 301 5.34 -22.59 -26.67
N THR A 302 6.38 -23.26 -27.16
CA THR A 302 6.35 -23.94 -28.48
C THR A 302 5.30 -25.04 -28.51
N GLU A 303 5.18 -25.84 -27.47
CA GLU A 303 4.24 -26.97 -27.40
C GLU A 303 2.78 -26.53 -27.22
N ASN A 304 2.52 -25.42 -26.50
CA ASN A 304 1.15 -25.00 -26.16
C ASN A 304 0.61 -23.86 -27.02
N TYR A 305 1.46 -23.05 -27.65
CA TYR A 305 1.06 -21.86 -28.42
C TYR A 305 1.58 -21.86 -29.86
N GLY A 306 2.62 -22.61 -30.17
CA GLY A 306 3.28 -22.63 -31.47
C GLY A 306 4.67 -22.00 -31.44
N ALA A 307 5.49 -22.38 -32.39
CA ALA A 307 6.91 -21.91 -32.50
C ALA A 307 6.97 -20.38 -32.75
N GLU A 308 5.99 -19.83 -33.46
CA GLU A 308 5.89 -18.41 -33.81
C GLU A 308 5.65 -17.52 -32.58
N TYR A 309 5.10 -18.08 -31.49
CA TYR A 309 4.91 -17.37 -30.22
C TYR A 309 6.17 -17.42 -29.32
N SER A 310 7.18 -18.21 -29.65
CA SER A 310 8.37 -18.37 -28.80
C SER A 310 9.48 -17.41 -29.20
N ARG A 311 9.90 -16.56 -28.28
CA ARG A 311 11.06 -15.68 -28.43
C ARG A 311 11.81 -15.57 -27.12
N THR A 312 12.84 -16.39 -26.95
CA THR A 312 13.68 -16.37 -25.74
C THR A 312 14.40 -15.04 -25.60
N ARG A 313 14.30 -14.42 -24.40
CA ARG A 313 14.92 -13.14 -24.06
C ARG A 313 15.63 -13.23 -22.72
N GLN A 314 16.83 -12.67 -22.67
CA GLN A 314 17.50 -12.35 -21.42
C GLN A 314 17.39 -10.84 -21.19
N TYR A 315 16.69 -10.45 -20.14
CA TYR A 315 16.55 -9.06 -19.77
C TYR A 315 17.77 -8.60 -18.98
N LYS A 316 18.24 -7.38 -19.26
CA LYS A 316 19.33 -6.77 -18.50
C LYS A 316 18.74 -6.15 -17.22
N THR A 317 19.32 -6.47 -16.08
CA THR A 317 19.03 -5.80 -14.82
C THR A 317 19.57 -4.38 -14.87
N SER A 318 18.76 -3.39 -14.56
CA SER A 318 19.14 -1.97 -14.65
C SER A 318 19.96 -1.48 -13.45
N GLY A 319 20.05 -2.24 -12.37
CA GLY A 319 20.76 -1.88 -11.12
C GLY A 319 22.16 -2.51 -11.05
N LYS A 320 23.15 -1.71 -10.66
CA LYS A 320 24.52 -2.20 -10.32
C LYS A 320 24.58 -2.58 -8.82
N GLY A 321 23.70 -3.45 -8.34
CA GLY A 321 23.63 -3.79 -6.93
C GLY A 321 24.11 -5.21 -6.62
N ALA A 322 24.48 -5.48 -5.38
CA ALA A 322 24.95 -6.78 -4.88
C ALA A 322 23.93 -7.94 -4.96
N GLN A 323 22.70 -7.68 -5.45
CA GLN A 323 21.67 -8.69 -5.66
C GLN A 323 21.54 -9.19 -7.10
N GLU A 324 22.51 -8.87 -7.98
CA GLU A 324 22.54 -9.32 -9.39
C GLU A 324 22.63 -10.84 -9.56
N ALA A 325 23.07 -11.57 -8.52
CA ALA A 325 23.13 -13.03 -8.53
C ALA A 325 21.76 -13.71 -8.39
N HIS A 326 20.70 -12.94 -8.12
CA HIS A 326 19.35 -13.47 -7.95
C HIS A 326 18.65 -13.64 -9.29
N GLU A 327 17.74 -14.63 -9.36
CA GLU A 327 16.76 -14.70 -10.45
C GLU A 327 15.58 -13.77 -10.20
N ALA A 328 14.84 -13.48 -11.27
CA ALA A 328 13.51 -12.86 -11.21
C ALA A 328 12.50 -13.75 -10.45
N ILE A 329 11.41 -13.16 -10.03
CA ILE A 329 10.29 -13.90 -9.44
C ILE A 329 9.56 -14.66 -10.55
N ARG A 330 9.66 -15.98 -10.52
CA ARG A 330 9.06 -16.90 -11.50
C ARG A 330 8.49 -18.16 -10.85
N PRO A 331 7.61 -18.91 -11.52
CA PRO A 331 7.28 -20.27 -11.10
C PRO A 331 8.53 -21.15 -11.08
N THR A 332 8.63 -22.04 -10.11
CA THR A 332 9.71 -23.05 -10.10
C THR A 332 9.57 -24.05 -11.25
N PHE A 333 8.32 -24.41 -11.57
CA PHE A 333 7.98 -25.29 -12.69
C PHE A 333 6.94 -24.62 -13.56
N ILE A 334 7.31 -24.31 -14.81
CA ILE A 334 6.43 -23.57 -15.73
C ILE A 334 5.24 -24.38 -16.20
N ASP A 335 5.37 -25.72 -16.21
CA ASP A 335 4.29 -26.64 -16.58
C ASP A 335 3.14 -26.65 -15.56
N ASN A 336 3.38 -26.17 -14.35
CA ASN A 336 2.34 -25.98 -13.34
C ASN A 336 1.52 -24.73 -13.63
N THR A 337 0.55 -24.81 -14.52
CA THR A 337 -0.33 -23.68 -14.88
C THR A 337 -1.27 -23.25 -13.77
N ALA A 338 -1.54 -24.13 -12.80
CA ALA A 338 -2.39 -23.88 -11.63
C ALA A 338 -1.81 -24.57 -10.40
N ILE A 339 -2.16 -24.03 -9.22
CA ILE A 339 -1.72 -24.57 -7.92
C ILE A 339 -2.90 -24.80 -6.98
N SER A 340 -2.73 -25.71 -6.03
CA SER A 340 -3.61 -25.82 -4.86
C SER A 340 -3.27 -24.70 -3.85
N GLY A 341 -4.26 -24.26 -3.07
CA GLY A 341 -4.04 -23.26 -2.02
C GLY A 341 -5.19 -22.27 -1.89
N THR A 342 -4.98 -21.21 -1.13
CA THR A 342 -5.96 -20.15 -0.95
C THR A 342 -6.22 -19.39 -2.26
N ALA A 343 -7.38 -18.76 -2.39
CA ALA A 343 -7.70 -17.95 -3.58
C ALA A 343 -6.68 -16.82 -3.81
N MET A 344 -6.07 -16.27 -2.76
CA MET A 344 -5.02 -15.27 -2.90
C MET A 344 -3.73 -15.84 -3.47
N GLU A 345 -3.32 -17.04 -3.00
CA GLU A 345 -2.15 -17.73 -3.53
C GLU A 345 -2.32 -18.10 -5.00
N GLN A 346 -3.49 -18.64 -5.37
CA GLN A 346 -3.81 -19.00 -6.76
C GLN A 346 -3.77 -17.77 -7.67
N LYS A 347 -4.37 -16.64 -7.25
CA LYS A 347 -4.36 -15.39 -8.02
C LYS A 347 -2.96 -14.84 -8.21
N LEU A 348 -2.15 -14.78 -7.14
CA LEU A 348 -0.79 -14.24 -7.22
C LEU A 348 0.12 -15.15 -8.05
N TYR A 349 0.02 -16.47 -7.86
CA TYR A 349 0.76 -17.44 -8.66
C TYR A 349 0.44 -17.30 -10.15
N ASN A 350 -0.84 -17.24 -10.50
CA ASN A 350 -1.27 -17.06 -11.90
C ASN A 350 -0.74 -15.76 -12.51
N LEU A 351 -0.71 -14.67 -11.73
CA LEU A 351 -0.12 -13.40 -12.16
C LEU A 351 1.38 -13.56 -12.48
N ILE A 352 2.14 -14.21 -11.58
CA ILE A 352 3.57 -14.48 -11.74
C ILE A 352 3.81 -15.40 -12.94
N TRP A 353 3.03 -16.47 -13.05
CA TRP A 353 3.13 -17.43 -14.15
C TRP A 353 2.90 -16.78 -15.51
N LYS A 354 1.80 -16.03 -15.65
CA LYS A 354 1.45 -15.31 -16.88
C LYS A 354 2.53 -14.32 -17.29
N ARG A 355 3.08 -13.55 -16.35
CA ARG A 355 4.13 -12.58 -16.61
C ARG A 355 5.42 -13.28 -17.08
N THR A 356 5.78 -14.37 -16.44
CA THR A 356 6.99 -15.14 -16.79
C THR A 356 6.87 -15.73 -18.19
N VAL A 357 5.75 -16.39 -18.51
CA VAL A 357 5.52 -16.94 -19.86
C VAL A 357 5.50 -15.84 -20.90
N ALA A 358 4.74 -14.78 -20.68
CA ALA A 358 4.62 -13.64 -21.60
C ALA A 358 5.97 -12.99 -21.88
N SER A 359 6.88 -12.90 -20.90
CA SER A 359 8.22 -12.33 -21.06
C SER A 359 9.07 -13.10 -22.09
N GLN A 360 8.77 -14.38 -22.31
CA GLN A 360 9.48 -15.27 -23.22
C GLN A 360 8.71 -15.53 -24.54
N MET A 361 7.57 -14.84 -24.73
CA MET A 361 6.77 -14.90 -25.95
C MET A 361 7.22 -13.86 -26.98
N ALA A 362 6.79 -14.05 -28.22
CA ALA A 362 7.02 -13.13 -29.31
C ALA A 362 6.36 -11.77 -29.04
N ASP A 363 6.91 -10.72 -29.64
CA ASP A 363 6.32 -9.38 -29.60
C ASP A 363 4.96 -9.41 -30.26
N ALA A 364 4.07 -8.52 -29.83
CA ALA A 364 2.82 -8.27 -30.51
C ALA A 364 3.03 -7.21 -31.60
N SER A 365 2.44 -7.43 -32.76
CA SER A 365 2.41 -6.47 -33.86
C SER A 365 1.04 -5.82 -33.94
N VAL A 366 1.00 -4.51 -33.95
CA VAL A 366 -0.23 -3.73 -34.00
C VAL A 366 -0.19 -2.68 -35.10
N MET A 367 -1.31 -2.48 -35.78
CA MET A 367 -1.52 -1.42 -36.74
C MET A 367 -2.22 -0.24 -36.08
N ASN A 368 -1.53 0.88 -35.95
CA ASN A 368 -2.12 2.15 -35.53
C ASN A 368 -2.67 2.84 -36.79
N THR A 369 -3.98 2.99 -36.86
CA THR A 369 -4.66 3.69 -37.94
C THR A 369 -5.13 5.03 -37.43
N THR A 370 -4.71 6.11 -38.09
CA THR A 370 -5.18 7.48 -37.84
C THR A 370 -5.90 7.97 -39.07
N VAL A 371 -7.20 8.28 -38.93
CA VAL A 371 -8.04 8.86 -39.97
C VAL A 371 -8.10 10.37 -39.72
N LYS A 372 -7.71 11.18 -40.70
CA LYS A 372 -7.81 12.63 -40.68
C LYS A 372 -9.03 13.06 -41.46
N ILE A 373 -9.81 14.00 -40.89
CA ILE A 373 -11.05 14.49 -41.49
C ILE A 373 -10.95 16.01 -41.53
N ASP A 374 -11.06 16.56 -42.73
CA ASP A 374 -11.06 18.01 -42.94
C ASP A 374 -12.50 18.53 -43.03
N CYS A 375 -12.67 19.76 -42.56
CA CYS A 375 -13.87 20.55 -42.69
C CYS A 375 -13.60 21.65 -43.71
N ASP A 376 -14.46 21.77 -44.74
CA ASP A 376 -14.26 22.74 -45.84
C ASP A 376 -14.31 24.22 -45.41
N LYS A 377 -14.88 24.51 -44.23
CA LYS A 377 -15.01 25.88 -43.71
C LYS A 377 -13.97 26.24 -42.62
N ARG A 378 -13.19 25.26 -42.16
CA ARG A 378 -12.24 25.47 -41.06
C ARG A 378 -10.94 24.71 -41.33
N PRO A 379 -9.78 25.31 -40.97
CA PRO A 379 -8.49 24.66 -41.18
C PRO A 379 -8.17 23.55 -40.16
N GLU A 380 -8.87 23.55 -39.02
CA GLU A 380 -8.64 22.55 -37.96
C GLU A 380 -9.17 21.19 -38.39
N ARG A 381 -8.45 20.11 -38.05
CA ARG A 381 -8.73 18.74 -38.46
C ARG A 381 -9.28 17.92 -37.30
N PHE A 382 -10.23 17.03 -37.66
CA PHE A 382 -10.60 15.96 -36.75
C PHE A 382 -9.69 14.74 -36.98
N SER A 383 -9.43 14.03 -35.91
CA SER A 383 -8.64 12.79 -35.92
C SER A 383 -9.39 11.66 -35.21
N ALA A 384 -9.51 10.52 -35.88
CA ALA A 384 -9.99 9.28 -35.30
C ALA A 384 -8.84 8.27 -35.27
N GLN A 385 -8.66 7.59 -34.17
CA GLN A 385 -7.58 6.63 -33.99
C GLN A 385 -8.13 5.27 -33.61
N ALA A 386 -7.50 4.22 -34.16
CA ALA A 386 -7.73 2.84 -33.72
C ALA A 386 -6.44 2.04 -33.76
N VAL A 387 -6.41 1.01 -32.93
CA VAL A 387 -5.32 0.04 -32.86
C VAL A 387 -5.90 -1.32 -33.23
N THR A 388 -5.36 -1.92 -34.29
CA THR A 388 -5.73 -3.28 -34.71
C THR A 388 -4.58 -4.22 -34.41
N ILE A 389 -4.82 -5.31 -33.72
CA ILE A 389 -3.80 -6.34 -33.45
C ILE A 389 -3.64 -7.16 -34.72
N LEU A 390 -2.42 -7.15 -35.29
CA LEU A 390 -2.04 -7.97 -36.45
C LEU A 390 -1.55 -9.34 -36.01
N PHE A 391 -0.75 -9.37 -34.94
CA PHE A 391 -0.27 -10.59 -34.28
C PHE A 391 -0.29 -10.34 -32.77
N ASP A 392 -1.00 -11.17 -32.01
CA ASP A 392 -1.22 -10.95 -30.60
C ASP A 392 0.01 -11.25 -29.73
N GLY A 393 0.92 -12.15 -30.18
CA GLY A 393 2.15 -12.43 -29.47
C GLY A 393 1.93 -12.69 -27.98
N PHE A 394 2.65 -11.98 -27.12
CA PHE A 394 2.53 -12.10 -25.64
C PHE A 394 1.18 -11.59 -25.10
N LEU A 395 0.48 -10.72 -25.81
CA LEU A 395 -0.83 -10.20 -25.39
C LEU A 395 -1.88 -11.31 -25.25
N LYS A 396 -1.67 -12.46 -25.92
CA LYS A 396 -2.52 -13.66 -25.77
C LYS A 396 -2.64 -14.13 -24.32
N ILE A 397 -1.62 -13.92 -23.49
CA ILE A 397 -1.56 -14.39 -22.11
C ILE A 397 -1.60 -13.23 -21.13
N TYR A 398 -0.96 -12.12 -21.45
CA TYR A 398 -0.71 -11.06 -20.49
C TYR A 398 -0.80 -9.67 -21.11
N MET A 399 -1.64 -8.84 -20.51
CA MET A 399 -1.74 -7.42 -20.82
C MET A 399 -1.23 -6.62 -19.62
N GLU A 400 -0.34 -5.67 -19.85
CA GLU A 400 0.14 -4.78 -18.82
C GLU A 400 -0.97 -3.83 -18.33
N SER A 401 -0.87 -3.40 -17.07
CA SER A 401 -1.75 -2.38 -16.50
C SER A 401 -0.94 -1.14 -16.15
N SER A 402 -1.48 0.04 -16.45
CA SER A 402 -0.89 1.33 -16.10
C SER A 402 -1.74 2.03 -15.03
N ASP A 403 -1.11 2.88 -14.19
CA ASP A 403 -1.82 3.78 -13.26
C ASP A 403 -2.37 5.01 -14.00
N ASP A 404 -1.88 5.29 -15.21
CA ASP A 404 -2.31 6.41 -16.02
C ASP A 404 -3.63 6.06 -16.73
N ALA A 405 -4.71 6.72 -16.33
CA ALA A 405 -6.04 6.56 -16.94
C ALA A 405 -6.08 6.89 -18.45
N ALA A 406 -5.01 7.51 -18.96
CA ALA A 406 -4.87 7.89 -20.38
C ALA A 406 -4.54 6.70 -21.30
N ILE A 407 -4.16 5.52 -20.77
CA ILE A 407 -3.75 4.36 -21.57
C ILE A 407 -4.81 3.23 -21.49
N GLN A 408 -6.06 3.52 -21.27
CA GLN A 408 -7.11 2.64 -21.75
C GLN A 408 -7.25 2.91 -23.26
N GLU A 409 -6.39 2.25 -24.03
CA GLU A 409 -6.62 2.13 -25.47
C GLU A 409 -7.93 1.36 -25.63
N ASN A 410 -9.01 2.10 -25.80
CA ASN A 410 -10.23 1.53 -26.32
C ASN A 410 -9.86 0.94 -27.67
N GLU A 411 -10.01 -0.37 -27.82
CA GLU A 411 -10.03 -1.03 -29.12
C GLU A 411 -11.22 -0.45 -29.91
N THR A 412 -11.08 0.77 -30.43
CA THR A 412 -12.07 1.40 -31.28
C THR A 412 -11.94 0.76 -32.65
N VAL A 413 -12.89 -0.03 -33.02
CA VAL A 413 -12.95 -0.58 -34.38
C VAL A 413 -13.34 0.55 -35.31
N LEU A 414 -12.44 0.94 -36.21
CA LEU A 414 -12.81 1.88 -37.29
C LEU A 414 -13.63 1.15 -38.38
N PRO A 415 -14.70 1.79 -38.87
CA PRO A 415 -15.41 1.27 -40.02
C PRO A 415 -14.52 1.29 -41.27
N GLU A 416 -14.90 0.56 -42.31
CA GLU A 416 -14.23 0.63 -43.60
C GLU A 416 -14.39 2.04 -44.21
N ILE A 417 -13.29 2.74 -44.41
CA ILE A 417 -13.23 4.14 -44.82
C ILE A 417 -12.18 4.30 -45.91
N SER A 418 -12.46 5.22 -46.86
CA SER A 418 -11.54 5.57 -47.94
C SER A 418 -11.20 7.05 -47.95
N VAL A 419 -9.98 7.39 -48.39
CA VAL A 419 -9.58 8.78 -48.60
C VAL A 419 -10.49 9.41 -49.67
N GLY A 420 -10.96 10.64 -49.44
CA GLY A 420 -11.93 11.33 -50.29
C GLY A 420 -13.37 11.01 -49.95
N GLU A 421 -13.64 10.09 -49.04
CA GLU A 421 -15.01 9.76 -48.64
C GLU A 421 -15.63 10.93 -47.88
N LYS A 422 -16.84 11.33 -48.29
CA LYS A 422 -17.66 12.32 -47.59
C LYS A 422 -18.32 11.69 -46.38
N LEU A 423 -18.34 12.40 -45.27
CA LEU A 423 -18.95 11.98 -44.03
C LEU A 423 -20.14 12.86 -43.68
N SER A 424 -21.24 12.26 -43.24
CA SER A 424 -22.38 13.00 -42.71
C SER A 424 -22.16 13.27 -41.22
N ALA A 425 -22.16 14.54 -40.80
CA ALA A 425 -22.07 14.88 -39.39
C ALA A 425 -23.43 14.65 -38.71
N ASN A 426 -23.52 13.62 -37.87
CA ASN A 426 -24.70 13.39 -37.01
C ASN A 426 -24.76 14.40 -35.88
N ALA A 427 -23.60 14.70 -35.26
CA ALA A 427 -23.48 15.76 -34.28
C ALA A 427 -22.01 16.22 -34.18
N VAL A 428 -21.81 17.51 -33.88
CA VAL A 428 -20.51 18.04 -33.45
C VAL A 428 -20.68 18.62 -32.06
N ASN A 429 -19.98 18.06 -31.09
CA ASN A 429 -20.13 18.40 -29.69
C ASN A 429 -18.91 19.17 -29.18
N ALA A 430 -19.12 20.29 -28.51
CA ALA A 430 -18.10 20.98 -27.76
C ALA A 430 -18.26 20.63 -26.24
N LEU A 431 -17.35 19.83 -25.75
CA LEU A 431 -17.37 19.32 -24.37
C LEU A 431 -16.43 20.15 -23.52
N CYS A 432 -16.99 20.87 -22.55
CA CYS A 432 -16.19 21.60 -21.57
C CYS A 432 -15.57 20.63 -20.58
N LYS A 433 -14.26 20.66 -20.48
CA LYS A 433 -13.41 19.87 -19.59
C LYS A 433 -12.53 20.77 -18.75
N TYR A 434 -12.00 20.24 -17.66
CA TYR A 434 -10.98 20.91 -16.87
C TYR A 434 -9.67 20.15 -16.93
N THR A 435 -8.57 20.88 -16.85
CA THR A 435 -7.28 20.27 -16.60
C THR A 435 -7.29 19.54 -15.25
N GLN A 436 -6.64 18.38 -15.19
CA GLN A 436 -6.62 17.55 -13.98
C GLN A 436 -5.31 17.78 -13.20
N PRO A 437 -5.35 17.83 -11.87
CA PRO A 437 -4.14 17.86 -11.06
C PRO A 437 -3.33 16.57 -11.24
N PRO A 438 -2.04 16.57 -10.87
CA PRO A 438 -1.27 15.34 -10.82
C PRO A 438 -1.94 14.29 -9.94
N PHE A 439 -1.76 13.03 -10.26
CA PHE A 439 -2.32 11.93 -9.46
C PHE A 439 -1.55 11.77 -8.14
N ARG A 440 -2.30 11.54 -7.05
CA ARG A 440 -1.74 11.11 -5.77
C ARG A 440 -1.14 9.71 -5.90
N TYR A 441 -0.17 9.43 -5.04
CA TYR A 441 0.38 8.09 -4.97
C TYR A 441 -0.64 7.07 -4.46
N SER A 442 -0.71 5.92 -5.14
CA SER A 442 -1.17 4.66 -4.58
C SER A 442 0.00 3.97 -3.86
N GLU A 443 -0.24 2.86 -3.14
CA GLU A 443 0.87 2.04 -2.62
C GLU A 443 1.80 1.60 -3.77
N ALA A 444 1.23 1.21 -4.91
CA ALA A 444 1.96 0.77 -6.08
C ALA A 444 2.81 1.87 -6.72
N SER A 445 2.24 3.05 -6.96
CA SER A 445 2.98 4.14 -7.58
C SER A 445 4.01 4.77 -6.62
N LEU A 446 3.81 4.69 -5.30
CA LEU A 446 4.83 5.07 -4.33
C LEU A 446 6.02 4.09 -4.36
N VAL A 447 5.77 2.77 -4.42
CA VAL A 447 6.84 1.78 -4.59
C VAL A 447 7.62 2.03 -5.87
N LYS A 448 6.92 2.26 -7.00
CA LYS A 448 7.56 2.62 -8.27
C LYS A 448 8.45 3.85 -8.13
N LYS A 449 7.94 4.91 -7.46
CA LYS A 449 8.70 6.15 -7.28
C LYS A 449 9.93 5.98 -6.37
N LEU A 450 9.82 5.16 -5.32
CA LEU A 450 10.95 4.83 -4.45
C LEU A 450 12.03 4.05 -5.22
N GLU A 451 11.64 3.09 -6.07
CA GLU A 451 12.55 2.34 -6.94
C GLU A 451 13.25 3.26 -7.96
N GLU A 452 12.49 4.13 -8.66
CA GLU A 452 13.04 5.11 -9.61
C GLU A 452 14.07 6.05 -8.98
N LEU A 453 13.91 6.38 -7.70
CA LEU A 453 14.81 7.23 -6.94
C LEU A 453 15.89 6.43 -6.20
N GLU A 454 15.98 5.12 -6.38
CA GLU A 454 16.89 4.20 -5.68
C GLU A 454 16.79 4.27 -4.14
N ILE A 455 15.61 4.69 -3.61
CA ILE A 455 15.32 4.84 -2.18
C ILE A 455 14.76 3.53 -1.62
N GLY A 456 15.51 2.90 -0.71
CA GLY A 456 15.16 1.59 -0.16
C GLY A 456 15.54 0.42 -1.07
N ARG A 457 15.10 -0.77 -0.70
CA ARG A 457 15.40 -2.03 -1.39
C ARG A 457 14.16 -2.96 -1.30
N PRO A 458 14.12 -4.09 -2.01
CA PRO A 458 13.03 -5.07 -1.96
C PRO A 458 12.53 -5.42 -0.55
N SER A 459 13.43 -5.49 0.42
CA SER A 459 13.10 -5.77 1.82
C SER A 459 12.42 -4.62 2.56
N THR A 460 12.53 -3.37 2.11
CA THR A 460 12.06 -2.17 2.85
C THR A 460 10.82 -1.50 2.31
N TYR A 461 10.42 -1.73 1.06
CA TYR A 461 9.24 -1.06 0.48
C TYR A 461 7.97 -1.34 1.30
N SER A 462 7.65 -2.60 1.52
CA SER A 462 6.46 -3.00 2.26
C SER A 462 6.47 -2.53 3.74
N PRO A 463 7.55 -2.74 4.53
CA PRO A 463 7.63 -2.21 5.89
C PRO A 463 7.48 -0.70 5.98
N THR A 464 8.10 0.07 5.07
CA THR A 464 8.01 1.54 5.05
C THR A 464 6.56 2.00 4.85
N ILE A 465 5.85 1.47 3.84
CA ILE A 465 4.46 1.83 3.57
C ILE A 465 3.56 1.40 4.75
N THR A 466 3.78 0.20 5.30
CA THR A 466 3.02 -0.29 6.46
C THR A 466 3.21 0.62 7.68
N THR A 467 4.43 1.07 7.93
CA THR A 467 4.71 2.00 9.04
C THR A 467 4.02 3.33 8.84
N LEU A 468 4.12 3.91 7.63
CA LEU A 468 3.49 5.19 7.28
C LEU A 468 1.96 5.15 7.35
N THR A 469 1.34 4.00 7.02
CA THR A 469 -0.12 3.83 7.02
C THR A 469 -0.67 3.15 8.29
N SER A 470 0.18 2.83 9.26
CA SER A 470 -0.22 2.23 10.53
C SER A 470 -1.17 3.13 11.32
N ARG A 471 -1.79 2.61 12.40
CA ARG A 471 -2.72 3.37 13.25
C ARG A 471 -2.12 4.66 13.82
N ARG A 472 -0.80 4.74 13.96
CA ARG A 472 -0.04 5.92 14.41
C ARG A 472 0.84 6.49 13.30
N GLY A 473 0.56 6.11 12.06
CA GLY A 473 1.30 6.57 10.90
C GLY A 473 0.93 7.99 10.50
N TYR A 474 1.54 8.44 9.45
CA TYR A 474 1.41 9.79 8.90
C TYR A 474 0.50 9.87 7.68
N LEU A 475 0.17 8.72 7.11
CA LEU A 475 -0.65 8.58 5.92
C LEU A 475 -1.92 7.77 6.23
N VAL A 476 -2.96 8.03 5.45
CA VAL A 476 -4.17 7.21 5.43
C VAL A 476 -4.51 6.82 3.99
N LYS A 477 -4.90 5.56 3.79
CA LYS A 477 -5.46 5.14 2.50
C LYS A 477 -6.92 5.55 2.43
N GLY A 478 -7.28 6.27 1.37
CA GLY A 478 -8.63 6.81 1.21
C GLY A 478 -8.96 7.26 -0.20
N ASP A 479 -10.19 7.74 -0.35
CA ASP A 479 -10.72 8.28 -1.58
C ASP A 479 -10.85 9.80 -1.47
N LYS A 480 -10.75 10.51 -2.59
CA LYS A 480 -11.06 11.94 -2.73
C LYS A 480 -12.21 12.11 -3.72
N GLU A 481 -13.22 12.86 -3.33
CA GLU A 481 -14.40 13.07 -4.15
C GLU A 481 -14.15 14.04 -5.34
N GLY A 482 -13.10 14.85 -5.26
CA GLY A 482 -12.81 15.91 -6.23
C GLY A 482 -13.70 17.14 -6.07
N LYS A 483 -13.38 18.17 -6.85
CA LYS A 483 -14.17 19.42 -6.93
C LYS A 483 -15.14 19.33 -8.09
N LYS A 484 -16.40 19.70 -7.87
CA LYS A 484 -17.47 19.67 -8.88
C LYS A 484 -17.64 21.06 -9.48
N PHE A 485 -17.60 21.13 -10.81
CA PHE A 485 -17.82 22.34 -11.60
C PHE A 485 -19.01 22.16 -12.49
N GLN A 486 -19.91 23.16 -12.54
CA GLN A 486 -20.95 23.20 -13.54
C GLN A 486 -20.35 23.68 -14.86
N VAL A 487 -20.55 22.92 -15.91
CA VAL A 487 -20.00 23.20 -17.25
C VAL A 487 -21.10 23.20 -18.29
N THR A 488 -20.99 24.10 -19.26
CA THR A 488 -21.89 24.15 -20.42
C THR A 488 -21.25 23.40 -21.56
N ASN A 489 -21.90 22.31 -22.01
CA ASN A 489 -21.58 21.62 -23.25
C ASN A 489 -22.48 22.12 -24.36
N LEU A 490 -21.90 22.25 -25.55
CA LEU A 490 -22.65 22.63 -26.76
C LEU A 490 -22.74 21.43 -27.71
N SER A 491 -23.84 21.34 -28.44
CA SER A 491 -24.05 20.28 -29.44
C SER A 491 -24.70 20.88 -30.68
N LEU A 492 -24.02 20.76 -31.80
CA LEU A 492 -24.56 21.06 -33.12
C LEU A 492 -25.19 19.80 -33.71
N LYS A 493 -26.46 19.88 -34.08
CA LYS A 493 -27.20 18.86 -34.85
C LYS A 493 -27.94 19.55 -36.01
N GLY A 494 -27.60 19.19 -37.25
CA GLY A 494 -28.06 19.89 -38.42
C GLY A 494 -27.62 21.35 -38.40
N SER A 495 -28.53 22.30 -38.27
CA SER A 495 -28.25 23.74 -38.14
C SER A 495 -28.49 24.30 -36.73
N ASN A 496 -28.87 23.45 -35.76
CA ASN A 496 -29.23 23.90 -34.43
C ASN A 496 -28.11 23.60 -33.43
N ILE A 497 -27.65 24.65 -32.72
CA ILE A 497 -26.69 24.56 -31.61
C ILE A 497 -27.48 24.62 -30.31
N SER A 498 -27.53 23.51 -29.60
CA SER A 498 -28.11 23.41 -28.25
C SER A 498 -27.04 23.43 -27.18
N SER A 499 -27.39 23.93 -26.01
CA SER A 499 -26.53 23.90 -24.81
C SER A 499 -27.11 22.97 -23.73
N SER A 500 -26.23 22.33 -22.96
CA SER A 500 -26.62 21.52 -21.83
C SER A 500 -25.64 21.71 -20.68
N VAL A 501 -26.16 21.88 -19.47
CA VAL A 501 -25.34 22.00 -18.28
C VAL A 501 -25.04 20.60 -17.70
N LYS A 502 -23.78 20.31 -17.46
CA LYS A 502 -23.31 19.07 -16.83
C LYS A 502 -22.38 19.36 -15.66
N THR A 503 -22.18 18.38 -14.83
CA THR A 503 -21.20 18.46 -13.74
C THR A 503 -19.92 17.75 -14.15
N GLU A 504 -18.82 18.50 -14.20
CA GLU A 504 -17.47 17.94 -14.38
C GLU A 504 -16.79 17.83 -13.00
N THR A 505 -16.15 16.70 -12.74
CA THR A 505 -15.48 16.45 -11.48
C THR A 505 -13.97 16.42 -11.70
N VAL A 506 -13.25 17.24 -10.93
CA VAL A 506 -11.80 17.42 -11.04
C VAL A 506 -11.11 16.85 -9.80
N GLY A 507 -10.09 16.04 -9.99
CA GLY A 507 -9.26 15.50 -8.91
C GLY A 507 -9.96 14.43 -8.06
N ALA A 508 -11.00 13.76 -8.58
CA ALA A 508 -11.59 12.60 -7.93
C ALA A 508 -10.67 11.37 -8.05
N GLU A 509 -10.35 10.73 -6.94
CA GLU A 509 -9.42 9.60 -6.89
C GLU A 509 -9.86 8.57 -5.86
N LYS A 510 -9.52 7.29 -6.10
CA LYS A 510 -9.83 6.18 -5.18
C LYS A 510 -8.57 5.44 -4.73
N GLY A 511 -8.57 5.00 -3.48
CA GLY A 511 -7.53 4.13 -2.92
C GLY A 511 -6.14 4.76 -2.83
N LYS A 512 -6.04 6.09 -2.70
CA LYS A 512 -4.79 6.83 -2.68
C LYS A 512 -4.23 7.00 -1.27
N LEU A 513 -2.93 7.27 -1.19
CA LEU A 513 -2.24 7.62 0.05
C LEU A 513 -2.40 9.12 0.29
N LEU A 514 -3.10 9.47 1.35
CA LEU A 514 -3.39 10.83 1.74
C LEU A 514 -2.57 11.19 2.98
N PRO A 515 -1.82 12.29 3.00
CA PRO A 515 -1.15 12.73 4.21
C PRO A 515 -2.18 13.20 5.24
N MET A 516 -1.86 12.98 6.52
CA MET A 516 -2.56 13.60 7.63
C MET A 516 -1.81 14.88 8.04
N ASP A 517 -2.47 15.82 8.71
CA ASP A 517 -1.82 17.05 9.19
C ASP A 517 -0.52 16.77 9.95
N ILE A 518 -0.52 15.76 10.81
CA ILE A 518 0.69 15.37 11.54
C ILE A 518 1.81 14.91 10.60
N GLY A 519 1.48 14.28 9.48
CA GLY A 519 2.45 13.87 8.45
C GLY A 519 3.06 15.09 7.76
N ILE A 520 2.24 16.09 7.42
CA ILE A 520 2.70 17.34 6.80
C ILE A 520 3.62 18.09 7.78
N ILE A 521 3.19 18.27 9.03
CA ILE A 521 3.94 18.96 10.09
C ILE A 521 5.31 18.30 10.32
N VAL A 522 5.34 16.96 10.41
CA VAL A 522 6.60 16.22 10.60
C VAL A 522 7.50 16.35 9.36
N SER A 523 6.94 16.21 8.17
CA SER A 523 7.70 16.38 6.92
C SER A 523 8.32 17.76 6.79
N ASP A 524 7.53 18.82 7.04
CA ASP A 524 7.99 20.20 6.94
C ASP A 524 9.03 20.53 8.00
N TYR A 525 8.82 20.09 9.25
CA TYR A 525 9.79 20.24 10.32
C TYR A 525 11.13 19.59 9.98
N LEU A 526 11.10 18.34 9.53
CA LEU A 526 12.31 17.59 9.15
C LEU A 526 12.99 18.23 7.92
N LYS A 527 12.24 18.69 6.93
CA LYS A 527 12.76 19.36 5.74
C LYS A 527 13.48 20.68 6.09
N ALA A 528 12.93 21.45 7.03
CA ALA A 528 13.51 22.71 7.49
C ALA A 528 14.75 22.52 8.36
N ASN A 529 14.75 21.53 9.27
CA ASN A 529 15.80 21.38 10.29
C ASN A 529 16.84 20.30 9.96
N PHE A 530 16.48 19.31 9.15
CA PHE A 530 17.31 18.16 8.77
C PHE A 530 17.28 17.92 7.25
N PRO A 531 17.61 18.95 6.42
CA PRO A 531 17.50 18.85 4.96
C PRO A 531 18.31 17.69 4.38
N GLY A 532 19.48 17.36 4.95
CA GLY A 532 20.32 16.26 4.48
C GLY A 532 19.64 14.88 4.61
N ILE A 533 18.92 14.62 5.72
CA ILE A 533 18.18 13.35 5.88
C ILE A 533 16.95 13.30 4.96
N MET A 534 16.37 14.46 4.68
CA MET A 534 15.19 14.56 3.81
C MET A 534 15.56 14.58 2.33
N ASP A 535 16.85 14.64 1.98
CA ASP A 535 17.33 14.60 0.61
C ASP A 535 17.15 13.21 -0.01
N TYR A 536 16.69 13.18 -1.27
CA TYR A 536 16.47 11.92 -2.00
C TYR A 536 17.80 11.26 -2.35
N ASP A 537 18.77 12.05 -2.82
CA ASP A 537 20.09 11.56 -3.23
C ASP A 537 20.89 11.03 -2.04
N PHE A 538 20.75 11.66 -0.87
CA PHE A 538 21.37 11.16 0.35
C PHE A 538 20.94 9.72 0.65
N THR A 539 19.63 9.44 0.65
CA THR A 539 19.12 8.11 0.95
C THR A 539 19.55 7.10 -0.11
N ALA A 540 19.53 7.47 -1.39
CA ALA A 540 20.02 6.64 -2.49
C ALA A 540 21.53 6.34 -2.38
N ASN A 541 22.34 7.34 -2.02
CA ASN A 541 23.80 7.17 -1.84
C ASN A 541 24.12 6.26 -0.66
N VAL A 542 23.39 6.36 0.45
CA VAL A 542 23.55 5.40 1.57
C VAL A 542 23.25 3.96 1.12
N GLU A 543 22.22 3.73 0.31
CA GLU A 543 21.96 2.38 -0.21
C GLU A 543 23.10 1.89 -1.12
N LYS A 544 23.69 2.77 -1.95
CA LYS A 544 24.89 2.45 -2.75
C LYS A 544 26.11 2.14 -1.89
N ASP A 545 26.31 2.87 -0.80
CA ASP A 545 27.41 2.59 0.12
C ASP A 545 27.23 1.27 0.86
N LEU A 546 25.98 0.92 1.22
CA LEU A 546 25.65 -0.41 1.76
C LEU A 546 25.93 -1.52 0.72
N ASP A 547 25.72 -1.26 -0.57
CA ASP A 547 26.08 -2.20 -1.65
C ASP A 547 27.61 -2.35 -1.78
N LYS A 548 28.37 -1.26 -1.67
CA LYS A 548 29.85 -1.30 -1.64
C LYS A 548 30.40 -2.05 -0.42
N ILE A 549 29.77 -1.89 0.75
CA ILE A 549 30.13 -2.68 1.95
C ILE A 549 29.90 -4.18 1.66
N ALA A 550 28.76 -4.53 1.07
CA ALA A 550 28.46 -5.91 0.71
C ALA A 550 29.46 -6.52 -0.29
N ASN A 551 30.08 -5.69 -1.12
CA ASN A 551 31.14 -6.09 -2.07
C ASN A 551 32.55 -6.09 -1.42
N GLY A 552 32.68 -5.66 -0.17
CA GLY A 552 33.99 -5.52 0.53
C GLY A 552 34.80 -4.30 0.10
N GLU A 553 34.20 -3.34 -0.59
CA GLU A 553 34.86 -2.12 -1.09
C GLU A 553 34.97 -1.03 0.01
N LEU A 554 34.09 -1.03 1.01
CA LEU A 554 34.06 -0.05 2.10
C LEU A 554 33.95 -0.73 3.46
N ALA A 555 34.64 -0.17 4.46
CA ALA A 555 34.44 -0.55 5.85
C ALA A 555 33.18 0.12 6.42
N TRP A 556 32.30 -0.68 7.00
CA TRP A 556 30.97 -0.24 7.43
C TRP A 556 31.00 0.83 8.52
N ASN A 557 31.94 0.74 9.49
CA ASN A 557 32.08 1.70 10.57
C ASN A 557 32.53 3.08 10.10
N ASN A 558 33.33 3.17 9.01
CA ASN A 558 33.72 4.43 8.41
C ASN A 558 32.53 5.15 7.78
N VAL A 559 31.65 4.39 7.10
CA VAL A 559 30.42 4.93 6.54
C VAL A 559 29.50 5.48 7.63
N ILE A 560 29.34 4.73 8.74
CA ILE A 560 28.51 5.18 9.87
C ILE A 560 29.12 6.43 10.54
N SER A 561 30.43 6.47 10.79
CA SER A 561 31.06 7.61 11.47
C SER A 561 30.99 8.89 10.65
N SER A 562 31.20 8.81 9.33
CA SER A 562 31.11 9.96 8.43
C SER A 562 29.72 10.60 8.40
N PHE A 563 28.68 9.77 8.57
CA PHE A 563 27.31 10.22 8.69
C PHE A 563 26.97 10.75 10.09
N TYR A 564 27.35 10.00 11.14
CA TYR A 564 26.81 10.19 12.49
C TYR A 564 27.23 11.52 13.11
N TYR A 565 28.52 11.87 13.12
CA TYR A 565 28.98 13.02 13.85
C TYR A 565 28.38 14.37 13.36
N PRO A 566 28.30 14.65 12.05
CA PRO A 566 27.61 15.86 11.58
C PRO A 566 26.10 15.84 11.89
N PHE A 567 25.48 14.67 11.82
CA PHE A 567 24.08 14.49 12.12
C PHE A 567 23.76 14.70 13.59
N HIS A 568 24.53 14.06 14.49
CA HIS A 568 24.37 14.19 15.94
C HIS A 568 24.50 15.63 16.42
N LYS A 569 25.50 16.35 15.94
CA LYS A 569 25.67 17.79 16.21
C LYS A 569 24.40 18.59 15.83
N LYS A 570 23.81 18.30 14.68
CA LYS A 570 22.58 18.95 14.23
C LYS A 570 21.37 18.61 15.10
N VAL A 571 21.31 17.38 15.62
CA VAL A 571 20.29 16.95 16.57
C VAL A 571 20.40 17.71 17.89
N GLU A 572 21.63 17.85 18.45
CA GLU A 572 21.87 18.60 19.67
C GLU A 572 21.49 20.10 19.52
N GLU A 573 21.89 20.72 18.42
CA GLU A 573 21.47 22.09 18.08
C GLU A 573 19.96 22.23 18.05
N SER A 574 19.26 21.30 17.40
CA SER A 574 17.81 21.31 17.29
C SER A 574 17.09 21.06 18.62
N ILE A 575 17.66 20.25 19.51
CA ILE A 575 17.09 20.00 20.85
C ILE A 575 17.22 21.24 21.73
N THR A 576 18.35 21.98 21.66
CA THR A 576 18.60 23.16 22.49
C THR A 576 17.80 24.38 22.05
N ASP A 577 17.45 24.50 20.78
CA ASP A 577 16.58 25.55 20.28
C ASP A 577 15.20 25.47 20.93
N GLY A 578 14.80 26.48 21.71
CA GLY A 578 13.57 26.51 22.51
C GLY A 578 12.26 26.64 21.73
N GLN A 579 12.30 26.72 20.39
CA GLN A 579 11.10 26.93 19.58
C GLN A 579 10.24 25.68 19.46
N TYR A 580 8.95 25.79 19.79
CA TYR A 580 7.92 24.79 19.51
C TYR A 580 7.24 25.09 18.18
N ASN A 581 7.08 24.07 17.36
CA ASN A 581 6.38 24.21 16.08
C ASN A 581 4.85 24.21 16.32
N ARG A 582 4.29 25.41 16.61
CA ARG A 582 2.84 25.58 16.76
C ARG A 582 2.23 25.87 15.39
N VAL A 583 1.58 24.89 14.81
CA VAL A 583 0.83 25.08 13.56
C VAL A 583 -0.48 25.76 13.89
N SER A 584 -0.69 26.96 13.34
CA SER A 584 -1.90 27.76 13.46
C SER A 584 -2.14 28.49 12.15
N ARG A 585 -3.35 28.37 11.59
CA ARG A 585 -3.77 29.06 10.38
C ARG A 585 -5.11 29.76 10.62
N GLU A 586 -5.16 31.05 10.34
CA GLU A 586 -6.41 31.79 10.30
C GLU A 586 -7.22 31.37 9.07
N ILE A 587 -8.47 30.94 9.29
CA ILE A 587 -9.36 30.48 8.23
C ILE A 587 -10.23 31.62 7.72
N GLY A 588 -10.68 32.49 8.60
CA GLY A 588 -11.54 33.63 8.28
C GLY A 588 -12.46 34.00 9.42
N VAL A 589 -13.37 34.95 9.17
CA VAL A 589 -14.32 35.43 10.14
C VAL A 589 -15.70 34.80 9.87
N ALA A 590 -16.31 34.22 10.90
CA ALA A 590 -17.64 33.66 10.85
C ALA A 590 -18.74 34.74 10.68
N PRO A 591 -19.98 34.41 10.25
CA PRO A 591 -21.06 35.36 10.07
C PRO A 591 -21.44 36.15 11.33
N ASP A 592 -21.11 35.61 12.50
CA ASP A 592 -21.32 36.25 13.81
C ASP A 592 -20.15 37.16 14.24
N GLY A 593 -19.17 37.38 13.39
CA GLY A 593 -18.02 38.23 13.64
C GLY A 593 -16.84 37.56 14.35
N GLU A 594 -16.97 36.27 14.71
CA GLU A 594 -15.90 35.56 15.44
C GLU A 594 -14.83 34.97 14.49
N LEU A 595 -13.57 35.10 14.89
CA LEU A 595 -12.42 34.55 14.14
C LEU A 595 -12.38 33.01 14.27
N ILE A 596 -12.21 32.35 13.14
CA ILE A 596 -11.96 30.91 13.07
C ILE A 596 -10.49 30.66 12.76
N VAL A 597 -9.83 29.86 13.61
CA VAL A 597 -8.42 29.48 13.49
C VAL A 597 -8.29 27.97 13.53
N ALA A 598 -7.67 27.39 12.53
CA ALA A 598 -7.29 25.98 12.55
C ALA A 598 -5.95 25.82 13.26
N LYS A 599 -5.86 24.83 14.13
CA LYS A 599 -4.67 24.55 14.96
C LYS A 599 -4.40 23.06 15.05
N PHE A 600 -3.13 22.73 15.31
CA PHE A 600 -2.77 21.38 15.68
C PHE A 600 -2.49 21.28 17.17
N GLY A 601 -3.17 20.36 17.86
CA GLY A 601 -3.07 20.17 19.30
C GLY A 601 -2.77 18.73 19.71
N ARG A 602 -2.72 18.47 21.02
CA ARG A 602 -2.40 17.16 21.60
C ARG A 602 -3.28 16.00 21.09
N PHE A 603 -4.50 16.31 20.66
CA PHE A 603 -5.49 15.33 20.19
C PHE A 603 -5.65 15.33 18.66
N GLY A 604 -4.85 16.09 17.94
CA GLY A 604 -4.88 16.25 16.48
C GLY A 604 -5.31 17.65 16.03
N ALA A 605 -5.64 17.77 14.75
CA ALA A 605 -6.08 19.01 14.14
C ALA A 605 -7.49 19.39 14.59
N TYR A 606 -7.69 20.66 14.90
CA TYR A 606 -8.98 21.24 15.33
C TYR A 606 -9.13 22.67 14.86
N VAL A 607 -10.36 23.12 14.76
CA VAL A 607 -10.72 24.52 14.58
C VAL A 607 -11.16 25.10 15.90
N GLN A 608 -10.77 26.34 16.13
CA GLN A 608 -11.21 27.17 17.26
C GLN A 608 -11.99 28.35 16.69
N LYS A 609 -13.15 28.61 17.25
CA LYS A 609 -13.98 29.79 16.97
C LYS A 609 -14.14 30.61 18.25
N GLY A 610 -14.02 31.96 18.14
CA GLY A 610 -14.26 32.91 19.21
C GLY A 610 -13.09 33.32 20.06
N ASP A 611 -13.33 34.30 20.89
CA ASP A 611 -12.42 34.99 21.79
C ASP A 611 -11.87 34.08 22.91
N PRO A 612 -10.71 34.40 23.53
CA PRO A 612 -10.08 33.63 24.60
C PRO A 612 -11.01 33.17 25.75
N GLU A 613 -12.08 33.87 26.01
CA GLU A 613 -12.99 33.55 27.12
C GLU A 613 -14.19 32.66 26.73
N LYS A 614 -14.62 32.64 25.45
CA LYS A 614 -15.79 31.87 24.96
C LYS A 614 -15.43 30.98 23.74
N LYS A 615 -14.37 30.21 23.85
CA LYS A 615 -13.91 29.37 22.74
C LYS A 615 -14.79 28.16 22.50
N GLN A 616 -15.19 27.99 21.25
CA GLN A 616 -15.73 26.73 20.74
C GLN A 616 -14.62 25.95 19.98
N PHE A 617 -14.66 24.64 20.10
CA PHE A 617 -13.67 23.77 19.46
C PHE A 617 -14.37 22.66 18.67
N ALA A 618 -13.89 22.39 17.47
CA ALA A 618 -14.33 21.25 16.68
C ALA A 618 -13.11 20.54 16.03
N THR A 619 -13.09 19.22 16.07
CA THR A 619 -12.04 18.43 15.42
C THR A 619 -12.26 18.34 13.91
N LEU A 620 -11.19 18.43 13.11
CA LEU A 620 -11.28 18.24 11.68
C LEU A 620 -11.83 16.83 11.34
N ALA A 621 -12.60 16.76 10.26
CA ALA A 621 -13.09 15.50 9.75
C ALA A 621 -11.93 14.70 9.13
N LYS A 622 -12.10 13.37 9.05
CA LYS A 622 -11.08 12.51 8.43
C LYS A 622 -10.83 12.90 6.95
N GLY A 623 -9.59 13.20 6.63
CA GLY A 623 -9.18 13.61 5.28
C GLY A 623 -9.27 15.11 4.99
N GLN A 624 -9.73 15.94 5.97
CA GLN A 624 -9.52 17.37 5.93
C GLN A 624 -8.13 17.71 6.46
N LEU A 625 -7.53 18.77 5.91
CA LEU A 625 -6.21 19.27 6.30
C LEU A 625 -6.30 20.73 6.73
N ILE A 626 -5.50 21.12 7.71
CA ILE A 626 -5.40 22.53 8.15
C ILE A 626 -5.11 23.44 6.97
N GLU A 627 -4.21 23.01 6.06
CA GLU A 627 -3.76 23.80 4.93
C GLU A 627 -4.86 24.10 3.89
N SER A 628 -5.78 23.17 3.66
CA SER A 628 -6.81 23.28 2.63
C SER A 628 -8.21 23.57 3.16
N LEU A 629 -8.38 23.67 4.48
CA LEU A 629 -9.69 23.91 5.10
C LEU A 629 -10.24 25.27 4.70
N THR A 630 -11.45 25.30 4.12
CA THR A 630 -12.16 26.53 3.77
C THR A 630 -13.00 27.01 4.96
N LEU A 631 -13.41 28.30 4.93
CA LEU A 631 -14.28 28.88 5.95
C LEU A 631 -15.63 28.13 6.04
N GLU A 632 -16.21 27.80 4.88
CA GLU A 632 -17.47 27.05 4.80
C GLU A 632 -17.35 25.65 5.44
N GLU A 633 -16.26 24.94 5.13
CA GLU A 633 -15.99 23.63 5.71
C GLU A 633 -15.73 23.72 7.23
N ALA A 634 -15.01 24.75 7.67
CA ALA A 634 -14.74 24.99 9.08
C ALA A 634 -16.03 25.29 9.88
N LEU A 635 -16.92 26.10 9.31
CA LEU A 635 -18.23 26.41 9.93
C LEU A 635 -19.07 25.14 10.12
N LYS A 636 -19.13 24.26 9.11
CA LYS A 636 -19.84 22.97 9.19
C LYS A 636 -19.35 22.06 10.32
N LEU A 637 -18.11 22.20 10.76
CA LEU A 637 -17.59 21.40 11.88
C LEU A 637 -18.20 21.78 13.23
N PHE A 638 -18.72 23.03 13.36
CA PHE A 638 -19.39 23.52 14.55
C PHE A 638 -20.89 23.18 14.58
N ASP A 639 -21.47 22.65 13.51
CA ASP A 639 -22.85 22.19 13.45
C ASP A 639 -23.14 20.99 14.37
N LEU A 640 -22.13 20.32 14.87
CA LEU A 640 -22.25 19.28 15.90
C LEU A 640 -21.72 19.80 17.25
N PRO A 641 -22.39 19.51 18.35
CA PRO A 641 -23.58 18.66 18.54
C PRO A 641 -24.87 19.32 18.04
N ARG A 642 -25.73 18.56 17.31
CA ARG A 642 -27.08 18.97 16.91
C ARG A 642 -28.12 18.44 17.89
N ASN A 643 -28.91 19.30 18.51
CA ASN A 643 -30.12 18.88 19.20
C ASN A 643 -31.26 18.77 18.16
N LEU A 644 -31.78 17.58 17.95
CA LEU A 644 -32.84 17.29 16.99
C LEU A 644 -34.23 17.41 17.60
N GLY A 645 -34.33 17.62 18.92
CA GLY A 645 -35.59 17.65 19.65
C GLY A 645 -35.66 16.53 20.69
N GLN A 646 -36.87 16.22 21.13
CA GLN A 646 -37.09 15.22 22.19
C GLN A 646 -37.87 14.00 21.68
N ILE A 647 -37.52 12.83 22.19
CA ILE A 647 -38.24 11.57 22.04
C ILE A 647 -38.51 11.07 23.46
N ASP A 648 -39.78 10.82 23.79
CA ASP A 648 -40.24 10.36 25.13
C ASP A 648 -39.72 11.22 26.30
N GLY A 649 -39.63 12.53 26.08
CA GLY A 649 -39.18 13.51 27.09
C GLY A 649 -37.67 13.60 27.28
N ALA A 650 -36.88 12.85 26.50
CA ALA A 650 -35.41 12.89 26.52
C ALA A 650 -34.85 13.56 25.26
N ASP A 651 -33.88 14.45 25.44
CA ASP A 651 -33.19 15.11 24.32
C ASP A 651 -32.43 14.09 23.42
N VAL A 652 -32.59 14.29 22.12
CA VAL A 652 -31.82 13.52 21.08
C VAL A 652 -30.76 14.42 20.50
N ILE A 653 -29.52 14.19 20.89
CA ILE A 653 -28.38 15.00 20.46
C ILE A 653 -27.46 14.15 19.61
N VAL A 654 -27.29 14.56 18.36
CA VAL A 654 -26.30 13.97 17.45
C VAL A 654 -24.95 14.62 17.71
N THR A 655 -23.93 13.80 17.96
CA THR A 655 -22.58 14.29 18.25
C THR A 655 -21.52 13.32 17.75
N LYS A 656 -20.25 13.73 17.81
CA LYS A 656 -19.12 12.93 17.40
C LYS A 656 -18.19 12.66 18.57
N GLY A 657 -17.85 11.40 18.79
CA GLY A 657 -16.91 10.97 19.82
C GLY A 657 -15.68 10.24 19.25
N LYS A 658 -14.81 9.78 20.14
CA LYS A 658 -13.56 9.05 19.81
C LYS A 658 -13.78 7.82 18.92
N PHE A 659 -14.95 7.21 18.99
CA PHE A 659 -15.30 5.99 18.25
C PHE A 659 -16.19 6.23 17.03
N GLY A 660 -16.48 7.50 16.70
CA GLY A 660 -17.33 7.90 15.59
C GLY A 660 -18.55 8.71 16.04
N PRO A 661 -19.47 9.04 15.09
CA PRO A 661 -20.70 9.75 15.41
C PRO A 661 -21.65 8.85 16.20
N TYR A 662 -22.37 9.47 17.15
CA TYR A 662 -23.33 8.79 18.00
C TYR A 662 -24.50 9.72 18.40
N LEU A 663 -25.60 9.11 18.79
CA LEU A 663 -26.74 9.78 19.42
C LEU A 663 -26.56 9.76 20.94
N ARG A 664 -26.68 10.90 21.58
CA ARG A 664 -26.92 10.98 23.01
C ARG A 664 -28.43 11.07 23.22
N PHE A 665 -29.01 10.09 23.89
CA PHE A 665 -30.42 9.99 24.21
C PHE A 665 -30.56 9.83 25.73
N GLY A 666 -30.90 10.90 26.42
CA GLY A 666 -30.77 10.99 27.87
C GLY A 666 -29.34 10.67 28.31
N ASP A 667 -29.18 9.70 29.20
CA ASP A 667 -27.86 9.24 29.70
C ASP A 667 -27.20 8.16 28.82
N LYS A 668 -27.85 7.74 27.72
CA LYS A 668 -27.35 6.68 26.85
C LYS A 668 -26.68 7.22 25.60
N ASN A 669 -25.54 6.63 25.25
CA ASN A 669 -24.83 6.89 23.98
C ASN A 669 -25.05 5.72 23.01
N ILE A 670 -25.67 5.99 21.88
CA ILE A 670 -26.02 5.00 20.85
C ILE A 670 -25.20 5.32 19.59
N ALA A 671 -24.31 4.40 19.16
CA ALA A 671 -23.50 4.59 17.96
C ALA A 671 -24.38 4.69 16.70
N LEU A 672 -24.10 5.65 15.83
CA LEU A 672 -24.77 5.73 14.53
C LEU A 672 -24.32 4.57 13.62
N PRO A 673 -25.23 3.95 12.86
CA PRO A 673 -24.88 2.92 11.88
C PRO A 673 -23.89 3.46 10.83
N ARG A 674 -23.06 2.57 10.28
CA ARG A 674 -22.13 2.93 9.19
C ARG A 674 -22.91 3.41 7.96
N GLY A 675 -22.54 4.58 7.43
CA GLY A 675 -23.18 5.17 6.25
C GLY A 675 -24.25 6.22 6.58
N VAL A 676 -24.63 6.40 7.84
CA VAL A 676 -25.54 7.45 8.26
C VAL A 676 -24.75 8.76 8.44
N ASP A 677 -25.16 9.80 7.71
CA ASP A 677 -24.55 11.13 7.82
C ASP A 677 -25.11 11.87 9.08
N PRO A 678 -24.28 12.17 10.09
CA PRO A 678 -24.70 12.82 11.30
C PRO A 678 -25.22 14.24 11.08
N MET A 679 -24.88 14.86 9.93
CA MET A 679 -25.31 16.22 9.57
C MET A 679 -26.72 16.25 8.96
N LYS A 680 -27.18 15.13 8.40
CA LYS A 680 -28.45 15.05 7.64
C LYS A 680 -29.52 14.24 8.35
N ILE A 681 -29.14 13.41 9.32
CA ILE A 681 -30.06 12.53 10.02
C ILE A 681 -31.21 13.34 10.66
N SER A 682 -32.43 12.87 10.47
CA SER A 682 -33.67 13.43 11.02
C SER A 682 -34.00 12.82 12.39
N LEU A 683 -34.91 13.48 13.13
CA LEU A 683 -35.42 12.98 14.42
C LEU A 683 -36.14 11.62 14.26
N ASP A 684 -36.89 11.44 13.16
CA ASP A 684 -37.62 10.20 12.89
C ASP A 684 -36.66 9.02 12.59
N GLU A 685 -35.59 9.25 11.85
CA GLU A 685 -34.55 8.24 11.64
C GLU A 685 -33.87 7.89 12.98
N CYS A 686 -33.63 8.86 13.85
CA CYS A 686 -33.09 8.63 15.18
C CYS A 686 -34.03 7.78 16.03
N ARG A 687 -35.36 7.95 15.91
CA ARG A 687 -36.37 7.13 16.62
C ARG A 687 -36.20 5.65 16.28
N GLY A 688 -36.01 5.32 15.00
CA GLY A 688 -35.77 3.96 14.56
C GLY A 688 -34.45 3.34 15.11
N ILE A 689 -33.38 4.13 15.16
CA ILE A 689 -32.08 3.70 15.71
C ILE A 689 -32.18 3.50 17.24
N ILE A 690 -32.88 4.38 17.94
CA ILE A 690 -33.10 4.29 19.38
C ILE A 690 -33.94 3.06 19.74
N SER A 691 -35.02 2.80 19.00
CA SER A 691 -35.87 1.60 19.20
C SER A 691 -35.10 0.32 19.01
N GLN A 692 -34.31 0.20 17.92
CA GLN A 692 -33.46 -0.94 17.70
C GLN A 692 -32.39 -1.16 18.78
N ALA A 693 -31.85 -0.06 19.32
CA ALA A 693 -30.87 -0.15 20.41
C ALA A 693 -31.53 -0.56 21.74
N GLN A 694 -32.75 -0.14 21.97
CA GLN A 694 -33.57 -0.52 23.15
C GLN A 694 -33.98 -2.00 23.06
N GLU A 695 -34.39 -2.50 21.88
CA GLU A 695 -34.74 -3.90 21.66
C GLU A 695 -33.50 -4.81 21.87
N LYS A 696 -32.32 -4.42 21.38
CA LYS A 696 -31.07 -5.15 21.66
C LYS A 696 -30.68 -5.20 23.13
N THR A 697 -31.10 -4.20 23.92
CA THR A 697 -30.83 -4.13 25.37
C THR A 697 -31.91 -4.88 26.18
N ALA A 698 -33.09 -5.08 25.61
CA ALA A 698 -34.24 -5.79 26.22
C ALA A 698 -34.16 -7.32 26.05
N VAL A 699 -33.23 -7.85 25.27
CA VAL A 699 -32.96 -9.29 25.21
C VAL A 699 -32.48 -9.72 26.58
N ASN A 700 -33.32 -10.51 27.28
CA ASN A 700 -33.01 -11.04 28.59
C ASN A 700 -31.63 -11.74 28.55
N PRO A 701 -30.64 -11.27 29.33
CA PRO A 701 -29.32 -11.90 29.30
C PRO A 701 -29.32 -13.34 29.82
N LEU A 702 -30.37 -13.77 30.50
CA LEU A 702 -30.53 -15.09 31.07
C LEU A 702 -30.99 -16.11 29.97
N ILE A 703 -30.11 -17.05 29.65
CA ILE A 703 -30.39 -18.15 28.70
C ILE A 703 -30.99 -19.34 29.45
N ALA A 704 -30.39 -19.74 30.58
CA ALA A 704 -30.84 -20.83 31.43
C ALA A 704 -30.41 -20.57 32.88
N GLU A 705 -31.18 -21.14 33.85
CA GLU A 705 -30.92 -21.04 35.27
C GLU A 705 -31.10 -22.40 35.93
N PHE A 706 -30.18 -22.76 36.84
CA PHE A 706 -30.16 -24.05 37.53
C PHE A 706 -29.84 -23.82 39.03
N LYS A 707 -30.23 -24.75 39.89
CA LYS A 707 -30.05 -24.71 41.36
C LYS A 707 -30.53 -23.39 41.98
N ASP A 708 -31.80 -23.04 41.75
CA ASP A 708 -32.42 -21.85 42.30
C ASP A 708 -31.58 -20.53 42.15
N GLY A 709 -30.92 -20.39 40.98
CA GLY A 709 -30.11 -19.19 40.66
C GLY A 709 -28.62 -19.29 40.97
N GLU A 710 -28.14 -20.38 41.58
CA GLU A 710 -26.71 -20.54 41.85
C GLU A 710 -25.85 -20.69 40.58
N ILE A 711 -26.44 -21.25 39.50
CA ILE A 711 -25.81 -21.40 38.20
C ILE A 711 -26.69 -20.74 37.15
N GLN A 712 -26.20 -19.68 36.53
CA GLN A 712 -26.88 -18.94 35.49
C GLN A 712 -26.08 -18.96 34.19
N VAL A 713 -26.73 -19.34 33.08
CA VAL A 713 -26.15 -19.19 31.72
C VAL A 713 -26.63 -17.86 31.18
N LEU A 714 -25.70 -16.98 30.95
CA LEU A 714 -25.97 -15.58 30.56
C LEU A 714 -25.35 -15.27 29.19
N ASN A 715 -26.04 -14.45 28.41
CA ASN A 715 -25.51 -13.92 27.16
C ASN A 715 -24.79 -12.59 27.44
N GLY A 716 -23.47 -12.57 27.32
CA GLY A 716 -22.63 -11.41 27.60
C GLY A 716 -22.05 -10.76 26.35
N ARG A 717 -21.44 -9.60 26.53
CA ARG A 717 -20.79 -8.80 25.45
C ARG A 717 -19.77 -9.59 24.62
N PHE A 718 -19.16 -10.64 25.20
CA PHE A 718 -18.15 -11.46 24.55
C PHE A 718 -18.65 -12.89 24.21
N GLY A 719 -19.98 -13.07 24.20
CA GLY A 719 -20.66 -14.34 23.99
C GLY A 719 -21.20 -14.95 25.28
N PRO A 720 -21.92 -16.11 25.18
CA PRO A 720 -22.53 -16.76 26.33
C PRO A 720 -21.47 -17.26 27.32
N TYR A 721 -21.84 -17.17 28.63
CA TYR A 721 -21.00 -17.59 29.73
C TYR A 721 -21.83 -18.12 30.91
N ILE A 722 -21.22 -18.94 31.73
CA ILE A 722 -21.84 -19.43 32.98
C ILE A 722 -21.42 -18.55 34.14
N LYS A 723 -22.37 -18.07 34.94
CA LYS A 723 -22.11 -17.37 36.20
C LYS A 723 -22.47 -18.28 37.37
N SER A 724 -21.53 -18.51 38.29
CA SER A 724 -21.73 -19.29 39.50
C SER A 724 -20.78 -18.87 40.59
N GLY A 725 -21.27 -18.78 41.85
CA GLY A 725 -20.45 -18.39 43.00
C GLY A 725 -19.71 -17.03 42.86
N GLY A 726 -20.31 -16.06 42.13
CA GLY A 726 -19.72 -14.76 41.87
C GLY A 726 -18.63 -14.74 40.75
N ASN A 727 -18.32 -15.88 40.12
CA ASN A 727 -17.36 -16.02 39.05
C ASN A 727 -18.04 -16.25 37.70
N ASN A 728 -17.36 -15.84 36.62
CA ASN A 728 -17.82 -16.05 35.23
C ASN A 728 -16.93 -17.11 34.56
N TYR A 729 -17.56 -18.13 34.00
CA TYR A 729 -16.91 -19.24 33.33
C TYR A 729 -17.24 -19.23 31.85
N LYS A 730 -16.22 -19.33 31.00
CA LYS A 730 -16.39 -19.30 29.55
C LYS A 730 -16.86 -20.65 29.04
N ILE A 731 -17.92 -20.66 28.24
CA ILE A 731 -18.39 -21.86 27.54
C ILE A 731 -17.41 -22.22 26.42
N PRO A 732 -16.94 -23.47 26.32
CA PRO A 732 -16.03 -23.90 25.27
C PRO A 732 -16.61 -23.70 23.86
N ARG A 733 -15.73 -23.44 22.87
CA ARG A 733 -16.17 -23.29 21.47
C ARG A 733 -16.80 -24.59 20.96
N GLY A 734 -17.98 -24.50 20.35
CA GLY A 734 -18.72 -25.63 19.81
C GLY A 734 -19.80 -26.20 20.74
N VAL A 735 -19.93 -25.67 21.96
CA VAL A 735 -21.03 -26.01 22.88
C VAL A 735 -22.13 -24.94 22.74
N ASP A 736 -23.34 -25.39 22.41
CA ASP A 736 -24.51 -24.51 22.33
C ASP A 736 -24.98 -24.14 23.73
N ALA A 737 -25.03 -22.84 24.05
CA ALA A 737 -25.41 -22.36 25.35
C ALA A 737 -26.89 -22.64 25.73
N VAL A 738 -27.75 -22.78 24.72
CA VAL A 738 -29.20 -23.06 24.92
C VAL A 738 -29.44 -24.53 25.33
N SER A 739 -28.56 -25.44 24.90
CA SER A 739 -28.66 -26.87 25.17
C SER A 739 -27.90 -27.34 26.43
N LEU A 740 -27.34 -26.42 27.22
CA LEU A 740 -26.59 -26.76 28.42
C LEU A 740 -27.54 -27.29 29.52
N THR A 741 -27.20 -28.44 30.07
CA THR A 741 -27.82 -29.01 31.26
C THR A 741 -27.06 -28.61 32.53
N GLN A 742 -27.66 -28.79 33.71
CA GLN A 742 -27.03 -28.48 34.99
C GLN A 742 -25.71 -29.23 35.17
N GLU A 743 -25.68 -30.55 34.79
CA GLU A 743 -24.49 -31.38 34.90
C GLU A 743 -23.36 -30.84 34.02
N LYS A 744 -23.65 -30.49 32.76
CA LYS A 744 -22.67 -29.90 31.87
C LYS A 744 -22.16 -28.53 32.31
N CYS A 745 -23.02 -27.72 32.92
CA CYS A 745 -22.59 -26.47 33.52
C CYS A 745 -21.62 -26.72 34.68
N GLN A 746 -21.90 -27.73 35.53
CA GLN A 746 -21.04 -28.07 36.64
C GLN A 746 -19.68 -28.62 36.15
N GLU A 747 -19.66 -29.47 35.12
CA GLU A 747 -18.42 -29.99 34.51
C GLU A 747 -17.52 -28.84 33.97
N ILE A 748 -18.14 -27.84 33.35
CA ILE A 748 -17.40 -26.65 32.83
C ILE A 748 -16.83 -25.84 34.01
N ILE A 749 -17.58 -25.64 35.08
CA ILE A 749 -17.15 -24.97 36.29
C ILE A 749 -16.00 -25.71 36.95
N ASP A 750 -16.10 -27.00 37.11
CA ASP A 750 -15.09 -27.85 37.77
C ASP A 750 -13.80 -27.95 36.96
N SER A 751 -13.91 -28.05 35.62
CA SER A 751 -12.76 -28.06 34.72
C SER A 751 -12.00 -26.74 34.72
N ALA A 752 -12.67 -25.62 34.81
CA ALA A 752 -12.07 -24.28 34.91
C ALA A 752 -11.43 -23.99 36.31
N GLY A 753 -11.92 -24.69 37.35
CA GLY A 753 -11.33 -24.61 38.72
C GLY A 753 -9.95 -25.28 38.84
N ASN A 754 -9.62 -26.23 37.95
CA ASN A 754 -8.33 -26.93 37.91
C ASN A 754 -7.23 -26.21 37.11
N GLU A 755 -7.54 -25.17 36.35
CA GLU A 755 -6.53 -24.30 35.73
C GLU A 755 -5.99 -23.31 36.79
N LYS A 756 -4.76 -23.53 37.24
CA LYS A 756 -4.03 -22.68 38.20
C LYS A 756 -4.15 -21.20 37.81
N LYS A 757 -4.70 -20.40 38.73
CA LYS A 757 -4.76 -18.94 38.65
C LYS A 757 -3.40 -18.35 38.29
N ARG A 758 -3.26 -17.76 37.09
CA ARG A 758 -2.15 -16.86 36.76
C ARG A 758 -2.29 -15.61 37.64
N PRO A 759 -1.21 -15.16 38.34
CA PRO A 759 -1.32 -14.00 39.21
C PRO A 759 -1.67 -12.74 38.40
N ALA A 760 -2.64 -11.99 38.89
CA ALA A 760 -3.06 -10.71 38.36
C ALA A 760 -1.89 -9.71 38.41
N ARG A 761 -1.48 -9.17 37.26
CA ARG A 761 -0.55 -8.05 37.18
C ARG A 761 -1.19 -6.83 37.86
N PHE A 762 -0.60 -6.42 38.97
CA PHE A 762 -0.88 -5.17 39.66
C PHE A 762 -0.87 -3.98 38.68
N ARG A 763 -2.01 -3.34 38.47
CA ARG A 763 -2.05 -1.96 37.96
C ARG A 763 -1.61 -1.02 39.08
N LYS A 764 -0.39 -0.50 38.99
CA LYS A 764 -0.01 0.67 39.78
C LYS A 764 -0.85 1.86 39.33
N ALA A 765 -1.70 2.35 40.20
CA ALA A 765 -2.28 3.68 40.12
C ALA A 765 -1.16 4.69 40.36
N ASN A 766 -0.91 5.56 39.40
CA ASN A 766 -0.13 6.78 39.60
C ASN A 766 -1.12 7.95 39.66
N LYS A 767 -1.05 8.65 40.79
CA LYS A 767 -1.59 9.98 41.01
C LYS A 767 -0.97 11.00 40.05
#